data_cf9e69520fdd26cd1fa4821e35c5dc75
#
_entry.id   cf9e69520fdd26cd1fa4821e35c5dc75
#
_cell.length_a   1.000
_cell.length_b   1.000
_cell.length_c   1.000
_cell.angle_alpha   90.00
_cell.angle_beta   90.00
_cell.angle_gamma   90.00
#
_symmetry.space_group_name_H-M   'P 1'
#
loop_
_entity.id
_entity.type
_entity.pdbx_description
1 polymer ?
#
loop_
_entity_poly.entity_id
_entity_poly.type
_entity_poly.pdbx_seq_one_letter_code
_entity_poly.pdbx_strand_id
1 'polypeptide(L)'
;MPSASLISEDPTLMFTVAGMVPFIPYMTGLVPAPYKRATSVQKCVRTLDIEEVGKTTRHGTFFQMNGNFSFGDYFKKEAIAYAWEFLTSSKAKGGLELDPELLWVTVYQDDDESIKIWRDVANVPIERIQKRGMKDNYWSTGQPGPAGPCSEIYYDRGPAYGSEGGPEADENRYIEIWNLVFMQFERGQGTGKDSFEILGELPSKNIDTGMGLERVAFLMQGVDNLYEIDEVRPVLDLAAKLSGKTYGADSDDDVRLRVVADHVRSALMLIGDGVTPANDARGYVVRRLLRRAVRAMRLLGVETPVFKELFIASKNAMKASYPELETDFERILRTAVNEEEAFLRTLNSGLLVLDEEIAKAKSSKASALTGDSVFLLHDTYGFPVDLTFEIAQEAGLEIDRDKFTSLMNVQRQRAKDDAKQKRSTNADLSVYGEFRSLGVTKFTGYEELVSGAKVIGLIRDGLVVKELKEGDIAEVLLDETSFYAESGGQDSDSGFITGDGLSLEVLDVQKPVKGLVSHSVVVKRGSVAVGSKVSTEVSPDWRLGAAQAHSATHVVHAALRQVLGPQALQSGSYNKPGYMRLDFSWSESLSQATRTEIEEVTNLAIRQDLAVSAQFMSVKEAKDFGAVALFGETYDESVRVIQIGGPWSRELCGGTHVSRSSQVGLVSIIGEASVGSGSRRLEAYVGFEAFQALAAERALVASLTESLKVPREQLAEKIQTTVDELRAAQRKLASLSMEQLKNKLPELAQSAKQIGGSKVVLENIGAVDSADQVRELASALRDKLESDSAVAAIAGISGDKIILIVATTKKAREAGISSGNLVKVASASLGGGGGGKDDIAQGGGPEVSKLADAFAAIENSIKN
;
A
#
# COMPACT_ATOMS: atom_id res chain seq x y z
N MET A 1 30.29 -9.59 -16.65
CA MET A 1 29.63 -9.62 -15.32
C MET A 1 28.14 -9.81 -15.54
N PRO A 2 27.45 -10.63 -14.75
CA PRO A 2 25.98 -10.68 -14.78
C PRO A 2 25.38 -9.34 -14.32
N SER A 3 24.16 -9.07 -14.73
CA SER A 3 23.40 -7.91 -14.27
C SER A 3 23.13 -8.00 -12.76
N ALA A 4 23.34 -6.93 -12.03
CA ALA A 4 22.87 -6.80 -10.66
C ALA A 4 21.33 -6.58 -10.64
N SER A 5 20.75 -6.68 -9.43
CA SER A 5 19.32 -6.37 -9.23
C SER A 5 18.99 -4.91 -9.57
N LEU A 6 17.75 -4.67 -9.99
CA LEU A 6 17.18 -3.32 -10.10
C LEU A 6 17.07 -2.62 -8.74
N ILE A 7 17.05 -3.39 -7.66
CA ILE A 7 17.06 -2.86 -6.29
C ILE A 7 18.51 -2.51 -5.95
N SER A 8 18.83 -1.21 -5.88
CA SER A 8 20.16 -0.74 -5.55
C SER A 8 20.56 -1.14 -4.13
N GLU A 9 21.83 -1.59 -3.96
CA GLU A 9 22.45 -1.76 -2.64
C GLU A 9 22.89 -0.43 -2.02
N ASP A 10 23.03 0.62 -2.83
CA ASP A 10 23.28 1.98 -2.35
C ASP A 10 22.00 2.55 -1.72
N PRO A 11 22.02 2.87 -0.41
CA PRO A 11 20.82 3.37 0.31
C PRO A 11 20.35 4.75 -0.18
N THR A 12 21.17 5.49 -0.91
CA THR A 12 20.82 6.81 -1.46
C THR A 12 20.04 6.68 -2.76
N LEU A 13 20.04 5.51 -3.41
CA LEU A 13 19.39 5.25 -4.68
C LEU A 13 18.20 4.30 -4.51
N MET A 14 17.06 4.71 -5.05
CA MET A 14 15.86 3.89 -5.04
C MET A 14 16.00 2.64 -5.92
N PHE A 15 16.61 2.82 -7.11
CA PHE A 15 16.84 1.78 -8.10
C PHE A 15 18.25 1.87 -8.68
N THR A 16 18.69 0.83 -9.38
CA THR A 16 19.87 0.84 -10.21
C THR A 16 19.58 1.67 -11.47
N VAL A 17 20.10 2.90 -11.52
CA VAL A 17 19.81 3.89 -12.57
C VAL A 17 20.84 3.92 -13.68
N ALA A 18 21.98 3.26 -13.49
CA ALA A 18 23.10 3.21 -14.45
C ALA A 18 23.95 1.96 -14.23
N GLY A 19 24.71 1.57 -15.25
CA GLY A 19 25.59 0.39 -15.25
C GLY A 19 26.66 0.40 -14.18
N MET A 20 27.10 1.59 -13.77
CA MET A 20 28.17 1.75 -12.79
C MET A 20 27.73 1.63 -11.31
N VAL A 21 26.42 1.69 -11.03
CA VAL A 21 25.93 1.71 -9.64
C VAL A 21 26.49 0.56 -8.80
N PRO A 22 26.55 -0.70 -9.26
CA PRO A 22 27.16 -1.79 -8.51
C PRO A 22 28.69 -1.62 -8.29
N PHE A 23 29.34 -0.72 -9.03
CA PHE A 23 30.80 -0.50 -8.98
C PHE A 23 31.22 0.74 -8.19
N ILE A 24 30.26 1.52 -7.63
CA ILE A 24 30.54 2.71 -6.83
C ILE A 24 31.61 2.44 -5.74
N PRO A 25 31.52 1.35 -4.94
CA PRO A 25 32.51 1.08 -3.90
C PRO A 25 33.93 0.89 -4.43
N TYR A 26 34.08 0.37 -5.66
CA TYR A 26 35.38 0.18 -6.29
C TYR A 26 35.95 1.50 -6.85
N MET A 27 35.10 2.33 -7.44
CA MET A 27 35.50 3.62 -8.00
C MET A 27 35.90 4.64 -6.92
N THR A 28 35.22 4.60 -5.78
CA THR A 28 35.52 5.45 -4.61
C THR A 28 36.70 4.93 -3.78
N GLY A 29 37.18 3.70 -4.04
CA GLY A 29 38.23 3.08 -3.27
C GLY A 29 37.80 2.56 -1.89
N LEU A 30 36.51 2.52 -1.59
CA LEU A 30 35.94 1.95 -0.35
C LEU A 30 36.27 0.45 -0.25
N VAL A 31 36.24 -0.24 -1.39
CA VAL A 31 36.57 -1.66 -1.50
C VAL A 31 37.56 -1.84 -2.67
N PRO A 32 38.63 -2.64 -2.52
CA PRO A 32 39.53 -2.96 -3.63
C PRO A 32 38.75 -3.64 -4.77
N ALA A 33 38.94 -3.18 -6.00
CA ALA A 33 38.34 -3.82 -7.16
C ALA A 33 38.97 -5.22 -7.36
N PRO A 34 38.15 -6.30 -7.51
CA PRO A 34 38.66 -7.66 -7.70
C PRO A 34 39.25 -7.90 -9.07
N TYR A 35 39.08 -6.98 -10.02
CA TYR A 35 39.57 -6.98 -11.39
C TYR A 35 39.80 -5.53 -11.85
N LYS A 36 40.69 -5.37 -12.85
CA LYS A 36 41.02 -4.05 -13.40
C LYS A 36 40.01 -3.54 -14.44
N ARG A 37 39.36 -4.47 -15.14
CA ARG A 37 38.41 -4.20 -16.23
C ARG A 37 37.18 -5.06 -16.06
N ALA A 38 36.02 -4.50 -16.43
CA ALA A 38 34.77 -5.25 -16.48
C ALA A 38 33.91 -4.81 -17.66
N THR A 39 33.02 -5.70 -18.09
CA THR A 39 31.90 -5.38 -18.97
C THR A 39 30.63 -5.98 -18.43
N SER A 40 29.49 -5.32 -18.61
CA SER A 40 28.18 -5.85 -18.24
C SER A 40 27.08 -5.28 -19.13
N VAL A 41 25.97 -6.02 -19.20
CA VAL A 41 24.68 -5.50 -19.63
C VAL A 41 23.82 -5.39 -18.37
N GLN A 42 23.66 -4.18 -17.86
CA GLN A 42 22.99 -3.92 -16.58
C GLN A 42 21.54 -3.54 -16.79
N LYS A 43 20.64 -4.21 -16.07
CA LYS A 43 19.23 -3.79 -15.90
C LYS A 43 19.20 -2.42 -15.21
N CYS A 44 18.49 -1.45 -15.79
CA CYS A 44 18.35 -0.12 -15.24
C CYS A 44 16.89 0.34 -15.22
N VAL A 45 16.53 1.16 -14.23
CA VAL A 45 15.22 1.82 -14.15
C VAL A 45 15.40 3.29 -13.84
N ARG A 46 14.83 4.16 -14.71
CA ARG A 46 14.74 5.61 -14.48
C ARG A 46 13.29 6.04 -14.38
N THR A 47 12.92 6.57 -13.24
CA THR A 47 11.54 6.97 -12.92
C THR A 47 11.23 8.43 -13.24
N LEU A 48 12.26 9.26 -13.42
CA LEU A 48 12.10 10.67 -13.78
C LEU A 48 11.53 10.85 -15.17
N ASP A 49 11.78 9.88 -16.07
CA ASP A 49 11.40 9.94 -17.47
C ASP A 49 10.00 9.33 -17.77
N ILE A 50 9.27 8.89 -16.75
CA ILE A 50 7.95 8.23 -16.90
C ILE A 50 6.95 9.08 -17.70
N GLU A 51 6.98 10.41 -17.54
CA GLU A 51 6.07 11.31 -18.23
C GLU A 51 6.41 11.48 -19.72
N GLU A 52 7.65 11.17 -20.12
CA GLU A 52 8.12 11.24 -21.50
C GLU A 52 7.95 9.92 -22.27
N VAL A 53 7.62 8.85 -21.54
CA VAL A 53 7.36 7.52 -22.12
C VAL A 53 6.17 7.58 -23.09
N GLY A 54 6.35 7.03 -24.26
CA GLY A 54 5.36 7.01 -25.34
C GLY A 54 5.38 8.27 -26.21
N LYS A 55 5.78 9.43 -25.69
CA LYS A 55 5.82 10.72 -26.39
C LYS A 55 7.09 10.89 -27.23
N THR A 56 8.22 10.44 -26.72
CA THR A 56 9.52 10.50 -27.39
C THR A 56 9.90 9.13 -27.94
N THR A 57 10.88 9.10 -28.86
CA THR A 57 11.37 7.88 -29.48
C THR A 57 12.41 7.12 -28.65
N ARG A 58 12.93 7.74 -27.56
CA ARG A 58 14.15 7.35 -26.86
C ARG A 58 14.03 7.15 -25.35
N HIS A 59 12.90 7.49 -24.71
CA HIS A 59 12.71 7.32 -23.28
C HIS A 59 11.94 6.05 -22.99
N GLY A 60 12.49 5.23 -22.09
CA GLY A 60 11.87 4.04 -21.53
C GLY A 60 12.12 3.97 -20.03
N THR A 61 11.18 3.41 -19.27
CA THR A 61 11.31 3.29 -17.81
C THR A 61 12.34 2.24 -17.43
N PHE A 62 12.18 1.01 -17.95
CA PHE A 62 13.19 -0.04 -17.89
C PHE A 62 14.02 -0.04 -19.17
N PHE A 63 15.32 -0.13 -19.03
CA PHE A 63 16.24 -0.27 -20.16
C PHE A 63 17.48 -1.05 -19.75
N GLN A 64 18.21 -1.51 -20.75
CA GLN A 64 19.43 -2.27 -20.59
C GLN A 64 20.62 -1.38 -20.96
N MET A 65 21.62 -1.29 -20.09
CA MET A 65 22.80 -0.48 -20.31
C MET A 65 24.02 -1.36 -20.52
N ASN A 66 24.57 -1.37 -21.74
CA ASN A 66 25.88 -1.94 -22.02
C ASN A 66 26.96 -1.03 -21.45
N GLY A 67 27.87 -1.58 -20.68
CA GLY A 67 28.95 -0.81 -20.07
C GLY A 67 30.28 -1.53 -20.13
N ASN A 68 31.35 -0.77 -20.32
CA ASN A 68 32.72 -1.19 -20.05
C ASN A 68 33.36 -0.27 -19.02
N PHE A 69 34.07 -0.86 -18.10
CA PHE A 69 34.55 -0.21 -16.89
C PHE A 69 36.05 -0.44 -16.73
N SER A 70 36.75 0.60 -16.24
CA SER A 70 38.15 0.53 -15.87
C SER A 70 38.34 1.04 -14.45
N PHE A 71 39.04 0.30 -13.64
CA PHE A 71 39.37 0.63 -12.25
C PHE A 71 40.88 0.91 -12.16
N GLY A 72 41.27 2.14 -12.52
CA GLY A 72 42.67 2.58 -12.52
C GLY A 72 43.57 1.89 -13.56
N ASP A 73 43.03 1.37 -14.66
CA ASP A 73 43.81 0.65 -15.70
C ASP A 73 43.90 1.47 -17.01
N TYR A 74 42.88 1.51 -17.83
CA TYR A 74 42.80 2.39 -18.97
C TYR A 74 41.98 3.63 -18.71
N PHE A 75 42.19 4.70 -19.51
CA PHE A 75 41.47 5.97 -19.34
C PHE A 75 40.99 6.52 -20.67
N LYS A 76 40.86 7.84 -20.86
CA LYS A 76 40.23 8.52 -21.98
C LYS A 76 40.65 8.00 -23.37
N LYS A 77 41.95 7.89 -23.59
CA LYS A 77 42.49 7.53 -24.91
C LYS A 77 42.01 6.16 -25.37
N GLU A 78 42.16 5.19 -24.52
CA GLU A 78 41.79 3.81 -24.83
C GLU A 78 40.26 3.67 -24.83
N ALA A 79 39.53 4.32 -23.91
CA ALA A 79 38.07 4.28 -23.87
C ALA A 79 37.46 4.80 -25.17
N ILE A 80 37.91 5.95 -25.64
CA ILE A 80 37.46 6.55 -26.90
C ILE A 80 37.82 5.63 -28.09
N ALA A 81 39.05 5.09 -28.10
CA ALA A 81 39.47 4.20 -29.20
C ALA A 81 38.62 2.91 -29.24
N TYR A 82 38.36 2.28 -28.10
CA TYR A 82 37.53 1.08 -28.02
C TYR A 82 36.07 1.36 -28.44
N ALA A 83 35.51 2.47 -28.00
CA ALA A 83 34.15 2.85 -28.37
C ALA A 83 34.01 3.09 -29.88
N TRP A 84 34.97 3.83 -30.48
CA TRP A 84 34.96 4.11 -31.90
C TRP A 84 35.16 2.83 -32.74
N GLU A 85 36.16 1.98 -32.36
CA GLU A 85 36.37 0.70 -33.00
C GLU A 85 35.14 -0.19 -32.97
N PHE A 86 34.50 -0.30 -31.79
CA PHE A 86 33.28 -1.12 -31.62
C PHE A 86 32.13 -0.64 -32.51
N LEU A 87 31.88 0.68 -32.57
CA LEU A 87 30.78 1.23 -33.36
C LEU A 87 31.01 1.11 -34.87
N THR A 88 32.25 1.34 -35.34
CA THR A 88 32.54 1.50 -36.77
C THR A 88 33.16 0.26 -37.47
N SER A 89 33.74 -0.67 -36.69
CA SER A 89 34.26 -1.92 -37.25
C SER A 89 33.17 -2.80 -37.85
N SER A 90 33.49 -3.57 -38.85
CA SER A 90 32.55 -4.50 -39.49
C SER A 90 32.02 -5.56 -38.52
N LYS A 91 30.80 -6.04 -38.74
CA LYS A 91 30.18 -7.14 -37.99
C LYS A 91 31.08 -8.40 -37.98
N ALA A 92 31.81 -8.67 -39.04
CA ALA A 92 32.74 -9.79 -39.12
C ALA A 92 33.93 -9.69 -38.11
N LYS A 93 34.23 -8.46 -37.67
CA LYS A 93 35.24 -8.18 -36.62
C LYS A 93 34.62 -7.97 -35.24
N GLY A 94 33.31 -8.19 -35.08
CA GLY A 94 32.58 -8.00 -33.82
C GLY A 94 32.12 -6.56 -33.55
N GLY A 95 32.22 -5.65 -34.55
CA GLY A 95 31.69 -4.28 -34.42
C GLY A 95 30.25 -4.16 -34.91
N LEU A 96 29.69 -2.96 -34.74
CA LEU A 96 28.30 -2.67 -35.13
C LEU A 96 28.15 -2.20 -36.57
N GLU A 97 29.25 -1.86 -37.26
CA GLU A 97 29.29 -1.42 -38.65
C GLU A 97 28.43 -0.16 -38.91
N LEU A 98 28.40 0.75 -37.95
CA LEU A 98 27.75 2.05 -38.12
C LEU A 98 28.61 2.94 -39.03
N ASP A 99 27.94 3.76 -39.88
CA ASP A 99 28.63 4.70 -40.71
C ASP A 99 29.29 5.81 -39.92
N PRO A 100 30.62 5.95 -39.94
CA PRO A 100 31.34 7.00 -39.22
C PRO A 100 30.89 8.43 -39.61
N GLU A 101 30.35 8.61 -40.82
CA GLU A 101 29.88 9.92 -41.29
C GLU A 101 28.58 10.37 -40.60
N LEU A 102 27.83 9.44 -39.99
CA LEU A 102 26.61 9.71 -39.24
C LEU A 102 26.84 9.86 -37.74
N LEU A 103 28.09 9.66 -37.27
CA LEU A 103 28.43 9.76 -35.84
C LEU A 103 28.88 11.19 -35.46
N TRP A 104 28.30 11.71 -34.42
CA TRP A 104 28.60 12.99 -33.77
C TRP A 104 29.04 12.77 -32.35
N VAL A 105 29.83 13.71 -31.82
CA VAL A 105 30.37 13.61 -30.47
C VAL A 105 30.12 14.91 -29.71
N THR A 106 29.74 14.81 -28.44
CA THR A 106 29.77 15.94 -27.50
C THR A 106 30.86 15.72 -26.46
N VAL A 107 31.47 16.80 -25.99
CA VAL A 107 32.49 16.77 -24.93
C VAL A 107 32.24 17.90 -23.92
N TYR A 108 32.71 17.68 -22.70
CA TYR A 108 32.67 18.75 -21.69
C TYR A 108 33.52 19.96 -22.17
N GLN A 109 33.00 21.16 -21.99
CA GLN A 109 33.56 22.41 -22.55
C GLN A 109 35.02 22.64 -22.17
N ASP A 110 35.48 22.19 -21.00
CA ASP A 110 36.84 22.36 -20.50
C ASP A 110 37.72 21.11 -20.70
N ASP A 111 37.24 20.09 -21.46
CA ASP A 111 37.95 18.84 -21.70
C ASP A 111 38.64 18.83 -23.10
N ASP A 112 39.61 19.70 -23.27
CA ASP A 112 40.38 19.79 -24.54
C ASP A 112 41.20 18.51 -24.84
N GLU A 113 41.52 17.70 -23.83
CA GLU A 113 42.18 16.40 -23.99
C GLU A 113 41.28 15.44 -24.79
N SER A 114 40.03 15.32 -24.45
CA SER A 114 39.06 14.45 -25.13
C SER A 114 38.84 14.91 -26.57
N ILE A 115 38.76 16.23 -26.83
CA ILE A 115 38.66 16.77 -28.21
C ILE A 115 39.84 16.32 -29.05
N LYS A 116 41.07 16.45 -28.51
CA LYS A 116 42.30 16.03 -29.20
C LYS A 116 42.28 14.53 -29.49
N ILE A 117 41.83 13.70 -28.55
CA ILE A 117 41.76 12.24 -28.73
C ILE A 117 40.73 11.90 -29.82
N TRP A 118 39.56 12.50 -29.82
CA TRP A 118 38.55 12.27 -30.86
C TRP A 118 39.05 12.60 -32.26
N ARG A 119 39.74 13.73 -32.37
CA ARG A 119 40.31 14.14 -33.66
C ARG A 119 41.50 13.29 -34.08
N ASP A 120 42.50 13.08 -33.18
CA ASP A 120 43.78 12.50 -33.57
C ASP A 120 43.80 10.97 -33.53
N VAL A 121 42.89 10.32 -32.73
CA VAL A 121 42.84 8.86 -32.57
C VAL A 121 41.65 8.27 -33.33
N ALA A 122 40.46 8.86 -33.17
CA ALA A 122 39.23 8.40 -33.80
C ALA A 122 38.99 9.02 -35.21
N ASN A 123 39.76 10.05 -35.59
CA ASN A 123 39.66 10.80 -36.85
C ASN A 123 38.27 11.45 -37.04
N VAL A 124 37.62 11.87 -35.97
CA VAL A 124 36.33 12.57 -36.04
C VAL A 124 36.58 14.00 -36.47
N PRO A 125 35.94 14.52 -37.54
CA PRO A 125 36.05 15.89 -37.98
C PRO A 125 35.64 16.87 -36.87
N ILE A 126 36.38 18.00 -36.75
CA ILE A 126 36.15 18.96 -35.67
C ILE A 126 34.74 19.56 -35.67
N GLU A 127 34.11 19.67 -36.82
CA GLU A 127 32.77 20.16 -37.04
C GLU A 127 31.66 19.23 -36.46
N ARG A 128 32.02 17.96 -36.20
CA ARG A 128 31.15 16.97 -35.55
C ARG A 128 31.48 16.76 -34.08
N ILE A 129 32.36 17.59 -33.52
CA ILE A 129 32.67 17.59 -32.08
C ILE A 129 32.09 18.86 -31.44
N GLN A 130 31.06 18.75 -30.64
CA GLN A 130 30.39 19.88 -30.00
C GLN A 130 30.78 19.96 -28.53
N LYS A 131 31.10 21.18 -28.04
CA LYS A 131 31.36 21.46 -26.61
C LYS A 131 30.06 21.73 -25.90
N ARG A 132 29.84 21.09 -24.73
CA ARG A 132 28.68 21.28 -23.87
C ARG A 132 29.05 21.56 -22.42
N GLY A 133 28.13 22.18 -21.69
CA GLY A 133 28.34 22.56 -20.30
C GLY A 133 28.19 21.39 -19.32
N MET A 134 28.27 21.74 -18.04
CA MET A 134 28.20 20.76 -16.93
C MET A 134 26.87 20.02 -16.88
N LYS A 135 25.80 20.65 -17.32
CA LYS A 135 24.44 20.06 -17.34
C LYS A 135 24.36 18.81 -18.26
N ASP A 136 25.09 18.82 -19.37
CA ASP A 136 25.00 17.77 -20.39
C ASP A 136 26.22 16.83 -20.33
N ASN A 137 27.43 17.36 -20.32
CA ASN A 137 28.66 16.58 -20.41
C ASN A 137 29.46 16.50 -19.10
N TYR A 138 28.79 16.49 -17.94
CA TYR A 138 29.40 16.16 -16.65
C TYR A 138 28.48 15.22 -15.89
N TRP A 139 28.92 14.01 -15.65
CA TRP A 139 28.06 12.95 -15.12
C TRP A 139 28.28 12.69 -13.61
N SER A 140 27.20 12.40 -12.91
CA SER A 140 27.18 11.91 -11.53
C SER A 140 25.83 11.18 -11.24
N THR A 141 25.75 10.42 -10.18
CA THR A 141 24.50 9.76 -9.74
C THR A 141 23.40 10.72 -9.25
N GLY A 142 23.72 12.01 -9.12
CA GLY A 142 22.84 13.00 -8.48
C GLY A 142 22.97 13.07 -6.96
N GLN A 143 23.77 12.18 -6.37
CA GLN A 143 24.09 12.09 -4.95
C GLN A 143 25.61 12.24 -4.75
N PRO A 144 26.12 12.50 -3.52
CA PRO A 144 27.54 12.45 -3.24
C PRO A 144 28.17 11.13 -3.69
N GLY A 145 29.34 11.19 -4.33
CA GLY A 145 30.00 10.02 -4.87
C GLY A 145 30.83 10.32 -6.12
N PRO A 146 31.16 9.32 -6.94
CA PRO A 146 32.02 9.49 -8.08
C PRO A 146 31.36 10.33 -9.16
N ALA A 147 32.15 11.22 -9.79
CA ALA A 147 31.71 12.13 -10.84
C ALA A 147 32.87 12.45 -11.81
N GLY A 148 32.53 12.94 -12.98
CA GLY A 148 33.52 13.39 -13.94
C GLY A 148 32.95 13.92 -15.23
N PRO A 149 33.81 14.62 -16.05
CA PRO A 149 33.43 14.99 -17.39
C PRO A 149 33.12 13.77 -18.24
N CYS A 150 32.26 13.94 -19.21
CA CYS A 150 31.91 12.84 -20.12
C CYS A 150 31.90 13.30 -21.57
N SER A 151 31.95 12.30 -22.44
CA SER A 151 31.82 12.47 -23.88
C SER A 151 30.73 11.54 -24.38
N GLU A 152 29.76 12.08 -25.09
CA GLU A 152 28.62 11.33 -25.60
C GLU A 152 28.75 11.15 -27.12
N ILE A 153 28.34 10.00 -27.60
CA ILE A 153 28.30 9.65 -29.01
C ILE A 153 26.84 9.61 -29.47
N TYR A 154 26.57 10.32 -30.55
CA TYR A 154 25.26 10.47 -31.14
C TYR A 154 25.26 9.90 -32.58
N TYR A 155 24.08 9.42 -32.99
CA TYR A 155 23.84 8.97 -34.35
C TYR A 155 22.88 9.92 -35.06
N ASP A 156 23.27 10.45 -36.25
CA ASP A 156 22.40 11.27 -37.10
C ASP A 156 21.45 10.36 -37.91
N ARG A 157 20.17 10.43 -37.58
CA ARG A 157 19.09 9.69 -38.27
C ARG A 157 18.70 10.27 -39.63
N GLY A 158 19.26 11.41 -39.96
CA GLY A 158 19.01 12.10 -41.23
C GLY A 158 17.88 13.14 -41.15
N PRO A 159 17.69 13.86 -42.28
CA PRO A 159 16.81 15.06 -42.36
C PRO A 159 15.32 14.76 -42.14
N ALA A 160 14.88 13.51 -42.27
CA ALA A 160 13.48 13.13 -41.98
C ALA A 160 13.10 13.25 -40.50
N TYR A 161 14.09 13.29 -39.59
CA TYR A 161 13.89 13.24 -38.14
C TYR A 161 14.15 14.58 -37.46
N GLY A 162 14.55 15.63 -38.15
CA GLY A 162 14.75 16.94 -37.54
C GLY A 162 15.75 17.85 -38.28
N SER A 163 16.08 18.95 -37.59
CA SER A 163 16.93 20.01 -38.10
C SER A 163 18.40 19.59 -38.20
N GLU A 164 19.17 20.17 -39.16
CA GLU A 164 20.61 20.05 -39.26
C GLU A 164 21.31 20.93 -38.21
N GLY A 165 22.48 20.49 -37.73
CA GLY A 165 23.27 21.30 -36.79
C GLY A 165 23.85 20.53 -35.58
N GLY A 166 23.75 19.19 -35.61
CA GLY A 166 24.29 18.29 -34.58
C GLY A 166 23.37 18.15 -33.35
N PRO A 167 23.84 17.46 -32.30
CA PRO A 167 23.10 17.19 -31.10
C PRO A 167 22.51 18.39 -30.40
N GLU A 168 23.13 19.57 -30.49
CA GLU A 168 22.63 20.80 -29.89
C GLU A 168 21.38 21.34 -30.60
N ALA A 169 21.26 21.09 -31.91
CA ALA A 169 20.17 21.62 -32.72
C ALA A 169 18.88 20.80 -32.60
N ASP A 170 18.97 19.45 -32.56
CA ASP A 170 17.78 18.60 -32.52
C ASP A 170 18.09 17.19 -31.99
N GLU A 171 17.69 16.89 -30.79
CA GLU A 171 17.87 15.57 -30.14
C GLU A 171 16.95 14.46 -30.71
N ASN A 172 15.96 14.77 -31.54
CA ASN A 172 15.15 13.74 -32.23
C ASN A 172 15.86 13.22 -33.45
N ARG A 173 16.63 14.07 -34.15
CA ARG A 173 17.49 13.69 -35.28
C ARG A 173 18.79 13.06 -34.78
N TYR A 174 19.46 13.67 -33.83
CA TYR A 174 20.73 13.20 -33.27
C TYR A 174 20.50 12.45 -31.98
N ILE A 175 20.44 11.12 -32.05
CA ILE A 175 20.16 10.27 -30.89
C ILE A 175 21.44 9.90 -30.15
N GLU A 176 21.51 10.24 -28.87
CA GLU A 176 22.57 9.75 -27.99
C GLU A 176 22.50 8.21 -27.88
N ILE A 177 23.58 7.53 -28.26
CA ILE A 177 23.69 6.08 -28.20
C ILE A 177 24.64 5.59 -27.14
N TRP A 178 25.68 6.37 -26.80
CA TRP A 178 26.68 5.96 -25.81
C TRP A 178 27.27 7.15 -25.07
N ASN A 179 27.36 7.04 -23.74
CA ASN A 179 28.05 8.02 -22.90
C ASN A 179 29.33 7.41 -22.32
N LEU A 180 30.49 8.07 -22.55
CA LEU A 180 31.79 7.71 -22.00
C LEU A 180 32.13 8.65 -20.84
N VAL A 181 32.08 8.17 -19.61
CA VAL A 181 32.31 8.96 -18.42
C VAL A 181 33.71 8.75 -17.86
N PHE A 182 34.42 9.85 -17.68
CA PHE A 182 35.78 9.89 -17.16
C PHE A 182 35.76 10.19 -15.67
N MET A 183 35.48 9.14 -14.87
CA MET A 183 35.32 9.22 -13.42
C MET A 183 36.66 9.53 -12.75
N GLN A 184 36.85 10.76 -12.34
CA GLN A 184 38.08 11.23 -11.73
C GLN A 184 37.92 12.15 -10.52
N PHE A 185 36.67 12.57 -10.20
CA PHE A 185 36.38 13.48 -9.10
C PHE A 185 35.35 12.91 -8.14
N GLU A 186 35.36 13.37 -6.92
CA GLU A 186 34.36 13.11 -5.91
C GLU A 186 33.39 14.30 -5.79
N ARG A 187 32.13 14.04 -6.01
CA ARG A 187 31.02 14.98 -5.84
C ARG A 187 30.63 15.04 -4.38
N GLY A 188 30.49 16.25 -3.82
CA GLY A 188 29.87 16.53 -2.55
C GLY A 188 28.36 16.76 -2.62
N GLN A 189 27.83 17.43 -1.59
CA GLN A 189 26.42 17.81 -1.53
C GLN A 189 26.07 18.85 -2.60
N GLY A 190 24.83 18.87 -3.05
CA GLY A 190 24.35 19.88 -4.01
C GLY A 190 23.01 19.50 -4.61
N THR A 191 22.32 20.49 -5.19
CA THR A 191 21.02 20.31 -5.83
C THR A 191 21.16 20.32 -7.35
N GLY A 192 20.59 19.31 -8.02
CA GLY A 192 20.61 19.27 -9.48
C GLY A 192 21.88 18.67 -10.10
N LYS A 193 21.96 18.77 -11.45
CA LYS A 193 23.05 18.18 -12.26
C LYS A 193 24.29 19.06 -12.34
N ASP A 194 24.17 20.35 -12.12
CA ASP A 194 25.17 21.38 -12.39
C ASP A 194 25.53 22.28 -11.19
N SER A 195 24.90 22.02 -10.03
CA SER A 195 25.08 22.82 -8.81
C SER A 195 25.47 21.93 -7.63
N PHE A 196 26.74 21.51 -7.62
CA PHE A 196 27.31 20.71 -6.54
C PHE A 196 28.80 21.01 -6.35
N GLU A 197 29.32 20.69 -5.17
CA GLU A 197 30.73 20.85 -4.82
C GLU A 197 31.55 19.67 -5.33
N ILE A 198 32.76 19.96 -5.83
CA ILE A 198 33.77 18.94 -6.12
C ILE A 198 34.72 18.90 -4.93
N LEU A 199 34.72 17.78 -4.20
CA LEU A 199 35.52 17.59 -2.98
C LEU A 199 36.99 17.32 -3.24
N GLY A 200 37.32 16.72 -4.39
CA GLY A 200 38.68 16.39 -4.77
C GLY A 200 38.76 15.34 -5.89
N GLU A 201 39.95 14.81 -6.13
CA GLU A 201 40.16 13.72 -7.08
C GLU A 201 39.87 12.37 -6.40
N LEU A 202 39.32 11.41 -7.16
CA LEU A 202 39.19 10.02 -6.75
C LEU A 202 40.57 9.35 -6.56
N PRO A 203 40.66 8.28 -5.75
CA PRO A 203 41.92 7.55 -5.53
C PRO A 203 42.57 7.04 -6.82
N SER A 204 41.76 6.79 -7.86
CA SER A 204 42.21 6.41 -9.18
C SER A 204 41.31 7.01 -10.26
N LYS A 205 41.85 7.21 -11.44
CA LYS A 205 41.08 7.58 -12.64
C LYS A 205 40.39 6.34 -13.18
N ASN A 206 39.07 6.38 -13.26
CA ASN A 206 38.23 5.24 -13.66
C ASN A 206 37.47 5.58 -14.95
N ILE A 207 37.05 4.56 -15.65
CA ILE A 207 36.13 4.65 -16.78
C ILE A 207 34.83 3.99 -16.41
N ASP A 208 33.75 4.71 -16.63
CA ASP A 208 32.39 4.22 -16.69
C ASP A 208 31.83 4.53 -18.08
N THR A 209 31.19 3.56 -18.73
CA THR A 209 30.48 3.83 -19.97
C THR A 209 29.07 3.27 -19.92
N GLY A 210 28.13 3.94 -20.60
CA GLY A 210 26.76 3.51 -20.70
C GLY A 210 26.20 3.67 -22.11
N MET A 211 26.02 2.54 -22.81
CA MET A 211 25.39 2.47 -24.11
C MET A 211 23.98 1.90 -23.96
N GLY A 212 22.97 2.66 -24.38
CA GLY A 212 21.57 2.20 -24.33
C GLY A 212 21.33 1.07 -25.33
N LEU A 213 21.11 -0.16 -24.85
CA LEU A 213 20.91 -1.31 -25.72
C LEU A 213 19.71 -1.11 -26.66
N GLU A 214 18.58 -0.65 -26.12
CA GLU A 214 17.36 -0.40 -26.90
C GLU A 214 17.55 0.69 -27.96
N ARG A 215 18.36 1.73 -27.67
CA ARG A 215 18.68 2.80 -28.65
C ARG A 215 19.51 2.27 -29.79
N VAL A 216 20.50 1.47 -29.51
CA VAL A 216 21.31 0.82 -30.56
C VAL A 216 20.46 -0.22 -31.30
N ALA A 217 19.64 -1.00 -30.62
CA ALA A 217 18.77 -2.01 -31.19
C ALA A 217 17.81 -1.43 -32.23
N PHE A 218 17.11 -0.32 -31.92
CA PHE A 218 16.18 0.25 -32.88
C PHE A 218 16.89 0.81 -34.14
N LEU A 219 18.10 1.37 -33.98
CA LEU A 219 18.92 1.78 -35.14
C LEU A 219 19.33 0.57 -35.98
N MET A 220 19.83 -0.50 -35.35
CA MET A 220 20.29 -1.71 -36.01
C MET A 220 19.16 -2.50 -36.69
N GLN A 221 17.94 -2.46 -36.13
CA GLN A 221 16.76 -3.10 -36.69
C GLN A 221 16.05 -2.24 -37.73
N GLY A 222 16.45 -0.96 -37.88
CA GLY A 222 15.88 -0.03 -38.86
C GLY A 222 14.43 0.35 -38.56
N VAL A 223 14.06 0.43 -37.27
CA VAL A 223 12.75 0.88 -36.80
C VAL A 223 12.84 2.29 -36.23
N ASP A 224 11.68 2.96 -36.05
CA ASP A 224 11.65 4.39 -35.77
C ASP A 224 11.85 4.75 -34.29
N ASN A 225 11.64 3.81 -33.38
CA ASN A 225 11.71 4.08 -31.93
C ASN A 225 11.98 2.80 -31.14
N LEU A 226 12.34 2.97 -29.84
CA LEU A 226 12.64 1.86 -28.95
C LEU A 226 11.46 0.92 -28.65
N TYR A 227 10.22 1.36 -28.89
CA TYR A 227 9.02 0.52 -28.62
C TYR A 227 8.77 -0.48 -29.76
N GLU A 228 9.45 -0.33 -30.88
CA GLU A 228 9.30 -1.18 -32.06
C GLU A 228 10.36 -2.28 -32.19
N ILE A 229 11.33 -2.32 -31.24
CA ILE A 229 12.34 -3.39 -31.22
C ILE A 229 11.72 -4.74 -30.85
N ASP A 230 12.40 -5.80 -31.20
CA ASP A 230 11.97 -7.19 -31.02
C ASP A 230 11.62 -7.59 -29.58
N GLU A 231 12.24 -6.97 -28.57
CA GLU A 231 11.91 -7.21 -27.15
C GLU A 231 10.66 -6.46 -26.66
N VAL A 232 10.21 -5.39 -27.34
CA VAL A 232 9.08 -4.55 -26.89
C VAL A 232 7.88 -4.68 -27.82
N ARG A 233 8.08 -4.77 -29.12
CA ARG A 233 7.06 -4.86 -30.16
C ARG A 233 5.99 -5.92 -29.91
N PRO A 234 6.28 -7.14 -29.40
CA PRO A 234 5.26 -8.15 -29.15
C PRO A 234 4.18 -7.72 -28.14
N VAL A 235 4.54 -6.91 -27.12
CA VAL A 235 3.60 -6.37 -26.15
C VAL A 235 2.76 -5.26 -26.76
N LEU A 236 3.38 -4.38 -27.56
CA LEU A 236 2.70 -3.31 -28.28
C LEU A 236 1.66 -3.88 -29.25
N ASP A 237 2.04 -4.84 -30.08
CA ASP A 237 1.14 -5.46 -31.06
C ASP A 237 -0.03 -6.20 -30.38
N LEU A 238 0.24 -6.85 -29.24
CA LEU A 238 -0.81 -7.51 -28.48
C LEU A 238 -1.77 -6.48 -27.87
N ALA A 239 -1.28 -5.37 -27.32
CA ALA A 239 -2.10 -4.29 -26.80
C ALA A 239 -2.98 -3.66 -27.90
N ALA A 240 -2.42 -3.43 -29.09
CA ALA A 240 -3.15 -2.97 -30.27
C ALA A 240 -4.25 -3.96 -30.68
N LYS A 241 -3.95 -5.27 -30.70
CA LYS A 241 -4.92 -6.32 -31.01
C LYS A 241 -6.06 -6.38 -29.98
N LEU A 242 -5.75 -6.33 -28.69
CA LEU A 242 -6.74 -6.40 -27.61
C LEU A 242 -7.67 -5.18 -27.61
N SER A 243 -7.16 -4.01 -27.99
CA SER A 243 -7.93 -2.78 -28.08
C SER A 243 -8.65 -2.60 -29.43
N GLY A 244 -8.36 -3.43 -30.42
CA GLY A 244 -8.87 -3.27 -31.79
C GLY A 244 -8.32 -2.03 -32.51
N LYS A 245 -7.21 -1.47 -32.02
CA LYS A 245 -6.53 -0.30 -32.59
C LYS A 245 -5.43 -0.71 -33.56
N THR A 246 -5.04 0.19 -34.45
CA THR A 246 -3.94 0.00 -35.39
C THR A 246 -2.82 0.98 -35.05
N TYR A 247 -1.66 0.48 -34.66
CA TYR A 247 -0.49 1.30 -34.38
C TYR A 247 -0.04 2.05 -35.64
N GLY A 248 0.23 3.33 -35.53
CA GLY A 248 0.54 4.23 -36.63
C GLY A 248 -0.65 4.93 -37.26
N ALA A 249 -1.89 4.65 -36.79
CA ALA A 249 -3.11 5.27 -37.35
C ALA A 249 -3.53 6.55 -36.62
N ASP A 250 -3.26 6.66 -35.32
CA ASP A 250 -3.61 7.81 -34.48
C ASP A 250 -2.48 8.05 -33.46
N SER A 251 -2.00 9.30 -33.36
CA SER A 251 -0.87 9.66 -32.54
C SER A 251 -1.11 9.47 -31.05
N ASP A 252 -2.33 9.72 -30.56
CA ASP A 252 -2.68 9.59 -29.15
C ASP A 252 -2.83 8.11 -28.73
N ASP A 253 -3.41 7.30 -29.63
CA ASP A 253 -3.50 5.86 -29.43
C ASP A 253 -2.09 5.22 -29.48
N ASP A 254 -1.21 5.71 -30.34
CA ASP A 254 0.19 5.25 -30.41
C ASP A 254 0.95 5.53 -29.10
N VAL A 255 0.79 6.73 -28.53
CA VAL A 255 1.37 7.07 -27.22
C VAL A 255 0.86 6.11 -26.15
N ARG A 256 -0.44 5.83 -26.11
CA ARG A 256 -1.04 4.91 -25.13
C ARG A 256 -0.51 3.47 -25.29
N LEU A 257 -0.41 2.98 -26.52
CA LEU A 257 0.14 1.65 -26.82
C LEU A 257 1.61 1.53 -26.41
N ARG A 258 2.43 2.56 -26.66
CA ARG A 258 3.82 2.62 -26.20
C ARG A 258 3.93 2.63 -24.67
N VAL A 259 3.07 3.39 -23.98
CA VAL A 259 3.00 3.41 -22.51
C VAL A 259 2.69 2.01 -21.97
N VAL A 260 1.72 1.29 -22.55
CA VAL A 260 1.41 -0.08 -22.14
C VAL A 260 2.62 -0.99 -22.31
N ALA A 261 3.29 -0.95 -23.47
CA ALA A 261 4.44 -1.81 -23.77
C ALA A 261 5.61 -1.56 -22.82
N ASP A 262 5.96 -0.30 -22.57
CA ASP A 262 7.02 0.08 -21.62
C ASP A 262 6.68 -0.32 -20.19
N HIS A 263 5.49 0.03 -19.72
CA HIS A 263 5.13 -0.14 -18.31
C HIS A 263 4.90 -1.60 -17.94
N VAL A 264 4.38 -2.42 -18.83
CA VAL A 264 4.26 -3.88 -18.63
C VAL A 264 5.65 -4.51 -18.55
N ARG A 265 6.58 -4.16 -19.47
CA ARG A 265 7.97 -4.63 -19.44
C ARG A 265 8.68 -4.19 -18.16
N SER A 266 8.54 -2.94 -17.80
CA SER A 266 9.15 -2.37 -16.58
C SER A 266 8.62 -3.01 -15.30
N ALA A 267 7.31 -3.22 -15.20
CA ALA A 267 6.70 -3.88 -14.05
C ALA A 267 7.09 -5.36 -13.98
N LEU A 268 7.15 -6.08 -15.11
CA LEU A 268 7.64 -7.47 -15.16
C LEU A 268 9.01 -7.59 -14.52
N MET A 269 9.95 -6.73 -14.91
CA MET A 269 11.33 -6.77 -14.42
C MET A 269 11.46 -6.35 -12.95
N LEU A 270 10.74 -5.30 -12.54
CA LEU A 270 10.75 -4.83 -11.15
C LEU A 270 10.13 -5.84 -10.18
N ILE A 271 8.99 -6.44 -10.56
CA ILE A 271 8.35 -7.49 -9.76
C ILE A 271 9.23 -8.75 -9.76
N GLY A 272 9.87 -9.07 -10.87
CA GLY A 272 10.86 -10.15 -10.98
C GLY A 272 11.97 -10.01 -9.94
N ASP A 273 12.52 -8.82 -9.81
CA ASP A 273 13.56 -8.49 -8.83
C ASP A 273 13.03 -8.31 -7.38
N GLY A 274 11.73 -8.59 -7.12
CA GLY A 274 11.14 -8.67 -5.78
C GLY A 274 10.42 -7.41 -5.30
N VAL A 275 10.22 -6.39 -6.15
CA VAL A 275 9.44 -5.21 -5.77
C VAL A 275 7.94 -5.52 -5.86
N THR A 276 7.21 -5.31 -4.77
CA THR A 276 5.75 -5.48 -4.73
C THR A 276 5.04 -4.12 -4.74
N PRO A 277 3.85 -3.99 -5.38
CA PRO A 277 3.08 -2.75 -5.36
C PRO A 277 2.75 -2.30 -3.92
N ALA A 278 3.09 -1.05 -3.59
CA ALA A 278 2.82 -0.45 -2.28
C ALA A 278 2.41 1.03 -2.41
N ASN A 279 2.15 1.71 -1.28
CA ASN A 279 1.77 3.13 -1.28
C ASN A 279 2.96 4.08 -1.17
N ASP A 280 4.16 3.57 -0.97
CA ASP A 280 5.39 4.35 -0.77
C ASP A 280 6.60 3.68 -1.41
N ALA A 281 7.71 4.39 -1.40
CA ALA A 281 9.02 3.94 -1.86
C ALA A 281 8.99 3.21 -3.23
N ARG A 282 9.76 2.13 -3.36
CA ARG A 282 9.87 1.34 -4.60
C ARG A 282 8.53 0.74 -5.06
N GLY A 283 7.71 0.30 -4.10
CA GLY A 283 6.40 -0.31 -4.38
C GLY A 283 5.40 0.68 -4.99
N TYR A 284 5.49 1.95 -4.61
CA TYR A 284 4.69 3.01 -5.22
C TYR A 284 4.99 3.17 -6.72
N VAL A 285 6.26 3.08 -7.11
CA VAL A 285 6.64 3.17 -8.53
C VAL A 285 6.04 2.03 -9.34
N VAL A 286 6.17 0.78 -8.87
CA VAL A 286 5.57 -0.39 -9.55
C VAL A 286 4.05 -0.23 -9.65
N ARG A 287 3.40 0.17 -8.56
CA ARG A 287 1.95 0.44 -8.56
C ARG A 287 1.56 1.50 -9.57
N ARG A 288 2.32 2.60 -9.65
CA ARG A 288 2.09 3.68 -10.60
C ARG A 288 2.20 3.19 -12.05
N LEU A 289 3.24 2.41 -12.39
CA LEU A 289 3.42 1.85 -13.73
C LEU A 289 2.25 0.94 -14.12
N LEU A 290 1.86 -0.01 -13.26
CA LEU A 290 0.73 -0.91 -13.50
C LEU A 290 -0.56 -0.12 -13.73
N ARG A 291 -0.87 0.85 -12.88
CA ARG A 291 -2.09 1.65 -12.98
C ARG A 291 -2.13 2.54 -14.23
N ARG A 292 -0.98 3.08 -14.65
CA ARG A 292 -0.87 3.83 -15.92
C ARG A 292 -1.13 2.93 -17.13
N ALA A 293 -0.60 1.70 -17.13
CA ALA A 293 -0.87 0.72 -18.18
C ALA A 293 -2.36 0.33 -18.24
N VAL A 294 -3.00 0.07 -17.09
CA VAL A 294 -4.45 -0.19 -17.01
C VAL A 294 -5.24 1.00 -17.57
N ARG A 295 -4.91 2.24 -17.16
CA ARG A 295 -5.58 3.44 -17.65
C ARG A 295 -5.39 3.60 -19.16
N ALA A 296 -4.19 3.40 -19.69
CA ALA A 296 -3.93 3.48 -21.11
C ALA A 296 -4.78 2.48 -21.91
N MET A 297 -4.91 1.23 -21.44
CA MET A 297 -5.81 0.24 -22.04
C MET A 297 -7.28 0.67 -21.98
N ARG A 298 -7.73 1.27 -20.89
CA ARG A 298 -9.11 1.82 -20.77
C ARG A 298 -9.37 2.94 -21.77
N LEU A 299 -8.41 3.86 -21.94
CA LEU A 299 -8.50 4.95 -22.92
C LEU A 299 -8.48 4.42 -24.37
N LEU A 300 -7.87 3.26 -24.61
CA LEU A 300 -7.94 2.53 -25.89
C LEU A 300 -9.25 1.75 -26.07
N GLY A 301 -10.17 1.76 -25.07
CA GLY A 301 -11.49 1.14 -25.14
C GLY A 301 -11.58 -0.28 -24.56
N VAL A 302 -10.56 -0.76 -23.85
CA VAL A 302 -10.58 -2.09 -23.22
C VAL A 302 -11.11 -2.00 -21.81
N GLU A 303 -12.18 -2.72 -21.50
CA GLU A 303 -12.85 -2.71 -20.19
C GLU A 303 -12.52 -3.92 -19.30
N THR A 304 -12.01 -4.99 -19.89
CA THR A 304 -11.68 -6.23 -19.19
C THR A 304 -10.20 -6.27 -18.77
N PRO A 305 -9.85 -7.07 -17.74
CA PRO A 305 -8.45 -7.33 -17.39
C PRO A 305 -7.68 -7.92 -18.57
N VAL A 306 -6.44 -7.47 -18.79
CA VAL A 306 -5.57 -7.88 -19.91
C VAL A 306 -4.13 -8.18 -19.49
N PHE A 307 -3.77 -7.97 -18.23
CA PHE A 307 -2.38 -8.15 -17.80
C PHE A 307 -1.90 -9.59 -17.94
N LYS A 308 -2.79 -10.56 -17.82
CA LYS A 308 -2.40 -11.97 -18.02
C LYS A 308 -1.74 -12.18 -19.38
N GLU A 309 -2.38 -11.70 -20.44
CA GLU A 309 -1.89 -11.85 -21.81
C GLU A 309 -0.66 -10.98 -22.07
N LEU A 310 -0.68 -9.72 -21.62
CA LEU A 310 0.42 -8.77 -21.82
C LEU A 310 1.70 -9.19 -21.09
N PHE A 311 1.61 -9.68 -19.85
CA PHE A 311 2.77 -10.17 -19.09
C PHE A 311 3.33 -11.46 -19.69
N ILE A 312 2.49 -12.36 -20.21
CA ILE A 312 2.95 -13.55 -20.93
C ILE A 312 3.74 -13.13 -22.19
N ALA A 313 3.25 -12.16 -22.95
CA ALA A 313 3.96 -11.66 -24.14
C ALA A 313 5.31 -11.03 -23.76
N SER A 314 5.32 -10.18 -22.73
CA SER A 314 6.55 -9.53 -22.26
C SER A 314 7.57 -10.55 -21.72
N LYS A 315 7.13 -11.53 -20.89
CA LYS A 315 8.01 -12.61 -20.44
C LYS A 315 8.62 -13.36 -21.62
N ASN A 316 7.82 -13.72 -22.61
CA ASN A 316 8.31 -14.48 -23.77
C ASN A 316 9.33 -13.70 -24.59
N ALA A 317 9.20 -12.37 -24.67
CA ALA A 317 10.18 -11.51 -25.33
C ALA A 317 11.49 -11.39 -24.53
N MET A 318 11.42 -11.37 -23.19
CA MET A 318 12.56 -11.09 -22.30
C MET A 318 13.29 -12.34 -21.79
N LYS A 319 12.66 -13.52 -21.79
CA LYS A 319 13.18 -14.73 -21.14
C LYS A 319 14.51 -15.26 -21.71
N ALA A 320 14.83 -14.94 -22.94
CA ALA A 320 16.12 -15.34 -23.53
C ALA A 320 17.30 -14.62 -22.85
N SER A 321 17.11 -13.35 -22.50
CA SER A 321 18.07 -12.51 -21.78
C SER A 321 17.99 -12.68 -20.27
N TYR A 322 16.80 -13.05 -19.73
CA TYR A 322 16.50 -13.17 -18.29
C TYR A 322 15.73 -14.45 -18.00
N PRO A 323 16.39 -15.62 -18.00
CA PRO A 323 15.74 -16.93 -17.82
C PRO A 323 15.08 -17.10 -16.44
N GLU A 324 15.50 -16.35 -15.42
CA GLU A 324 14.88 -16.31 -14.11
C GLU A 324 13.40 -15.89 -14.13
N LEU A 325 12.98 -15.14 -15.14
CA LEU A 325 11.58 -14.77 -15.34
C LEU A 325 10.65 -15.97 -15.56
N GLU A 326 11.16 -17.08 -16.10
CA GLU A 326 10.34 -18.30 -16.25
C GLU A 326 10.08 -18.99 -14.91
N THR A 327 11.08 -19.04 -14.05
CA THR A 327 10.98 -19.64 -12.72
C THR A 327 10.01 -18.88 -11.81
N ASP A 328 10.05 -17.55 -11.86
CA ASP A 328 9.28 -16.68 -10.97
C ASP A 328 7.96 -16.19 -11.56
N PHE A 329 7.63 -16.61 -12.78
CA PHE A 329 6.55 -16.01 -13.57
C PHE A 329 5.18 -16.06 -12.88
N GLU A 330 4.82 -17.16 -12.24
CA GLU A 330 3.54 -17.31 -11.56
C GLU A 330 3.36 -16.28 -10.43
N ARG A 331 4.43 -15.99 -9.71
CA ARG A 331 4.46 -14.94 -8.68
C ARG A 331 4.29 -13.56 -9.29
N ILE A 332 5.06 -13.28 -10.35
CA ILE A 332 5.04 -11.99 -11.06
C ILE A 332 3.64 -11.72 -11.61
N LEU A 333 3.08 -12.70 -12.32
CA LEU A 333 1.77 -12.61 -12.95
C LEU A 333 0.66 -12.37 -11.92
N ARG A 334 0.63 -13.16 -10.85
CA ARG A 334 -0.36 -13.01 -9.78
C ARG A 334 -0.29 -11.61 -9.15
N THR A 335 0.91 -11.09 -8.90
CA THR A 335 1.11 -9.75 -8.33
C THR A 335 0.53 -8.67 -9.25
N ALA A 336 0.80 -8.77 -10.56
CA ALA A 336 0.31 -7.79 -11.53
C ALA A 336 -1.20 -7.84 -11.74
N VAL A 337 -1.76 -9.06 -11.90
CA VAL A 337 -3.21 -9.27 -12.09
C VAL A 337 -4.02 -8.80 -10.87
N ASN A 338 -3.55 -9.10 -9.65
CA ASN A 338 -4.21 -8.64 -8.43
C ASN A 338 -4.27 -7.10 -8.34
N GLU A 339 -3.19 -6.40 -8.72
CA GLU A 339 -3.19 -4.92 -8.75
C GLU A 339 -4.11 -4.38 -9.87
N GLU A 340 -4.14 -5.03 -11.04
CA GLU A 340 -5.05 -4.69 -12.14
C GLU A 340 -6.52 -4.78 -11.69
N GLU A 341 -6.93 -5.92 -11.15
CA GLU A 341 -8.30 -6.13 -10.68
C GLU A 341 -8.71 -5.18 -9.55
N ALA A 342 -7.79 -4.98 -8.59
CA ALA A 342 -8.03 -4.03 -7.51
C ALA A 342 -8.19 -2.60 -8.04
N PHE A 343 -7.36 -2.22 -9.01
CA PHE A 343 -7.41 -0.88 -9.58
C PHE A 343 -8.62 -0.67 -10.49
N LEU A 344 -9.03 -1.67 -11.27
CA LEU A 344 -10.25 -1.57 -12.08
C LEU A 344 -11.50 -1.30 -11.24
N ARG A 345 -11.59 -1.89 -10.03
CA ARG A 345 -12.68 -1.57 -9.08
C ARG A 345 -12.62 -0.12 -8.60
N THR A 346 -11.43 0.37 -8.26
CA THR A 346 -11.21 1.76 -7.81
C THR A 346 -11.41 2.75 -8.94
N LEU A 347 -10.96 2.41 -10.15
CA LEU A 347 -11.02 3.28 -11.33
C LEU A 347 -12.47 3.62 -11.69
N ASN A 348 -13.36 2.64 -11.69
CA ASN A 348 -14.77 2.85 -12.03
C ASN A 348 -15.49 3.81 -11.07
N SER A 349 -15.25 3.70 -9.76
CA SER A 349 -15.84 4.60 -8.76
C SER A 349 -15.17 5.98 -8.72
N GLY A 350 -13.83 6.00 -8.83
CA GLY A 350 -13.05 7.24 -8.76
C GLY A 350 -13.23 8.14 -10.00
N LEU A 351 -13.32 7.57 -11.20
CA LEU A 351 -13.55 8.34 -12.43
C LEU A 351 -14.90 9.04 -12.41
N LEU A 352 -15.97 8.38 -11.94
CA LEU A 352 -17.29 9.03 -11.84
C LEU A 352 -17.24 10.28 -10.98
N VAL A 353 -16.58 10.20 -9.82
CA VAL A 353 -16.43 11.34 -8.90
C VAL A 353 -15.54 12.42 -9.52
N LEU A 354 -14.44 12.04 -10.17
CA LEU A 354 -13.52 12.99 -10.80
C LEU A 354 -14.20 13.71 -11.97
N ASP A 355 -14.95 13.02 -12.80
CA ASP A 355 -15.70 13.60 -13.92
C ASP A 355 -16.75 14.59 -13.43
N GLU A 356 -17.47 14.29 -12.33
CA GLU A 356 -18.38 15.22 -11.67
C GLU A 356 -17.66 16.48 -11.18
N GLU A 357 -16.50 16.35 -10.53
CA GLU A 357 -15.72 17.47 -10.03
C GLU A 357 -15.15 18.33 -11.18
N ILE A 358 -14.67 17.70 -12.26
CA ILE A 358 -14.24 18.39 -13.49
C ILE A 358 -15.41 19.16 -14.13
N ALA A 359 -16.59 18.55 -14.22
CA ALA A 359 -17.78 19.18 -14.76
C ALA A 359 -18.21 20.39 -13.90
N LYS A 360 -18.17 20.26 -12.57
CA LYS A 360 -18.43 21.36 -11.63
C LYS A 360 -17.43 22.50 -11.81
N ALA A 361 -16.13 22.20 -11.89
CA ALA A 361 -15.09 23.20 -12.10
C ALA A 361 -15.29 23.95 -13.42
N LYS A 362 -15.54 23.24 -14.51
CA LYS A 362 -15.80 23.85 -15.84
C LYS A 362 -17.08 24.69 -15.84
N SER A 363 -18.15 24.24 -15.20
CA SER A 363 -19.41 24.98 -15.12
C SER A 363 -19.28 26.28 -14.30
N SER A 364 -18.46 26.27 -13.27
CA SER A 364 -18.15 27.44 -12.45
C SER A 364 -17.03 28.32 -13.04
N LYS A 365 -16.48 27.96 -14.22
CA LYS A 365 -15.31 28.61 -14.88
C LYS A 365 -14.09 28.67 -13.97
N ALA A 366 -13.93 27.70 -13.06
CA ALA A 366 -12.72 27.58 -12.25
C ALA A 366 -11.55 27.15 -13.14
N SER A 367 -10.35 27.68 -12.86
CA SER A 367 -9.11 27.27 -13.55
C SER A 367 -8.45 26.06 -12.92
N ALA A 368 -8.89 25.63 -11.74
CA ALA A 368 -8.29 24.51 -11.02
C ALA A 368 -9.33 23.66 -10.27
N LEU A 369 -9.01 22.37 -10.08
CA LEU A 369 -9.67 21.51 -9.11
C LEU A 369 -9.24 21.88 -7.68
N THR A 370 -10.19 21.84 -6.75
CA THR A 370 -9.89 22.15 -5.34
C THR A 370 -9.06 21.05 -4.69
N GLY A 371 -8.15 21.43 -3.79
CA GLY A 371 -7.38 20.46 -3.02
C GLY A 371 -8.25 19.54 -2.16
N ASP A 372 -9.45 19.98 -1.76
CA ASP A 372 -10.42 19.16 -1.02
C ASP A 372 -11.00 18.04 -1.90
N SER A 373 -11.36 18.32 -3.18
CA SER A 373 -11.82 17.29 -4.13
C SER A 373 -10.72 16.25 -4.41
N VAL A 374 -9.48 16.71 -4.60
CA VAL A 374 -8.32 15.81 -4.82
C VAL A 374 -8.04 14.96 -3.58
N PHE A 375 -8.14 15.54 -2.39
CA PHE A 375 -7.99 14.82 -1.14
C PHE A 375 -9.10 13.77 -0.93
N LEU A 376 -10.35 14.11 -1.22
CA LEU A 376 -11.47 13.18 -1.16
C LEU A 376 -11.26 11.97 -2.08
N LEU A 377 -10.83 12.20 -3.32
CA LEU A 377 -10.53 11.14 -4.29
C LEU A 377 -9.42 10.22 -3.77
N HIS A 378 -8.37 10.80 -3.20
CA HIS A 378 -7.23 10.04 -2.70
C HIS A 378 -7.56 9.27 -1.41
N ASP A 379 -8.12 9.95 -0.40
CA ASP A 379 -8.31 9.43 0.95
C ASP A 379 -9.50 8.47 1.05
N THR A 380 -10.64 8.84 0.45
CA THR A 380 -11.89 8.08 0.57
C THR A 380 -12.05 7.03 -0.52
N TYR A 381 -11.72 7.37 -1.75
CA TYR A 381 -11.89 6.47 -2.90
C TYR A 381 -10.61 5.70 -3.25
N GLY A 382 -9.47 6.02 -2.64
CA GLY A 382 -8.18 5.38 -2.95
C GLY A 382 -7.68 5.67 -4.37
N PHE A 383 -8.20 6.74 -5.00
CA PHE A 383 -7.83 7.11 -6.36
C PHE A 383 -6.43 7.75 -6.37
N PRO A 384 -5.51 7.33 -7.25
CA PRO A 384 -4.14 7.84 -7.25
C PRO A 384 -4.10 9.34 -7.56
N VAL A 385 -3.38 10.07 -6.72
CA VAL A 385 -3.28 11.53 -6.85
C VAL A 385 -2.61 11.95 -8.17
N ASP A 386 -1.59 11.19 -8.62
CA ASP A 386 -0.91 11.48 -9.90
C ASP A 386 -1.86 11.33 -11.09
N LEU A 387 -2.73 10.31 -11.07
CA LEU A 387 -3.76 10.14 -12.10
C LEU A 387 -4.82 11.26 -12.05
N THR A 388 -5.15 11.73 -10.86
CA THR A 388 -6.02 12.92 -10.70
C THR A 388 -5.38 14.13 -11.36
N PHE A 389 -4.05 14.32 -11.19
CA PHE A 389 -3.30 15.40 -11.82
C PHE A 389 -3.27 15.29 -13.34
N GLU A 390 -2.96 14.12 -13.86
CA GLU A 390 -2.94 13.87 -15.31
C GLU A 390 -4.31 14.14 -15.95
N ILE A 391 -5.39 13.60 -15.37
CA ILE A 391 -6.75 13.75 -15.93
C ILE A 391 -7.23 15.21 -15.83
N ALA A 392 -6.91 15.90 -14.73
CA ALA A 392 -7.25 17.32 -14.60
C ALA A 392 -6.50 18.16 -15.65
N GLN A 393 -5.21 17.90 -15.87
CA GLN A 393 -4.41 18.60 -16.89
C GLN A 393 -4.92 18.32 -18.32
N GLU A 394 -5.26 17.07 -18.64
CA GLU A 394 -5.92 16.71 -19.91
C GLU A 394 -7.25 17.45 -20.09
N ALA A 395 -7.99 17.67 -19.00
CA ALA A 395 -9.22 18.46 -19.02
C ALA A 395 -9.01 19.98 -19.08
N GLY A 396 -7.75 20.45 -19.09
CA GLY A 396 -7.38 21.87 -19.11
C GLY A 396 -7.53 22.57 -17.75
N LEU A 397 -7.47 21.82 -16.66
CA LEU A 397 -7.59 22.34 -15.30
C LEU A 397 -6.26 22.17 -14.54
N GLU A 398 -5.89 23.18 -13.78
CA GLU A 398 -4.83 23.07 -12.78
C GLU A 398 -5.34 22.38 -11.51
N ILE A 399 -4.47 22.17 -10.52
CA ILE A 399 -4.83 21.60 -9.23
C ILE A 399 -4.24 22.45 -8.11
N ASP A 400 -5.04 22.69 -7.07
CA ASP A 400 -4.62 23.30 -5.83
C ASP A 400 -3.76 22.33 -5.00
N ARG A 401 -2.48 22.21 -5.41
CA ARG A 401 -1.49 21.32 -4.77
C ARG A 401 -1.18 21.72 -3.34
N ASP A 402 -1.19 23.01 -3.03
CA ASP A 402 -0.85 23.51 -1.71
C ASP A 402 -1.91 23.12 -0.69
N LYS A 403 -3.18 23.26 -1.06
CA LYS A 403 -4.31 22.83 -0.23
C LYS A 403 -4.32 21.31 -0.06
N PHE A 404 -4.11 20.53 -1.13
CA PHE A 404 -3.99 19.08 -1.04
C PHE A 404 -2.86 18.66 -0.10
N THR A 405 -1.66 19.23 -0.26
CA THR A 405 -0.50 18.94 0.60
C THR A 405 -0.77 19.27 2.06
N SER A 406 -1.46 20.39 2.31
CA SER A 406 -1.88 20.78 3.66
C SER A 406 -2.82 19.74 4.28
N LEU A 407 -3.84 19.26 3.54
CA LEU A 407 -4.78 18.25 4.00
C LEU A 407 -4.07 16.89 4.29
N MET A 408 -3.16 16.49 3.42
CA MET A 408 -2.34 15.29 3.62
C MET A 408 -1.45 15.39 4.86
N ASN A 409 -0.89 16.57 5.11
CA ASN A 409 -0.09 16.81 6.33
C ASN A 409 -0.96 16.76 7.60
N VAL A 410 -2.18 17.31 7.55
CA VAL A 410 -3.15 17.20 8.66
C VAL A 410 -3.51 15.74 8.92
N GLN A 411 -3.76 14.95 7.89
CA GLN A 411 -4.04 13.51 8.02
C GLN A 411 -2.85 12.76 8.63
N ARG A 412 -1.62 13.01 8.10
CA ARG A 412 -0.39 12.41 8.66
C ARG A 412 -0.17 12.83 10.11
N GLN A 413 -0.49 14.08 10.45
CA GLN A 413 -0.37 14.56 11.82
C GLN A 413 -1.40 13.89 12.73
N ARG A 414 -2.66 13.74 12.31
CA ARG A 414 -3.69 12.99 13.05
C ARG A 414 -3.27 11.55 13.29
N ALA A 415 -2.76 10.86 12.25
CA ALA A 415 -2.24 9.50 12.40
C ALA A 415 -1.04 9.43 13.35
N LYS A 416 -0.16 10.46 13.33
CA LYS A 416 0.95 10.60 14.29
C LYS A 416 0.46 10.92 15.69
N ASP A 417 -0.58 11.75 15.82
CA ASP A 417 -1.13 12.16 17.11
C ASP A 417 -1.94 11.02 17.75
N ASP A 418 -2.67 10.23 16.97
CA ASP A 418 -3.28 8.97 17.41
C ASP A 418 -2.23 7.93 17.84
N ALA A 419 -1.11 7.86 17.11
CA ALA A 419 0.04 7.04 17.50
C ALA A 419 0.77 7.62 18.73
N LYS A 420 0.81 8.96 18.87
CA LYS A 420 1.37 9.67 20.06
C LYS A 420 0.48 9.59 21.28
N GLN A 421 -0.86 9.61 21.15
CA GLN A 421 -1.77 9.40 22.26
C GLN A 421 -1.65 7.98 22.84
N LYS A 422 -1.21 7.02 22.03
CA LYS A 422 -0.82 5.68 22.48
C LYS A 422 0.60 5.59 23.03
N ARG A 423 1.45 6.61 22.80
CA ARG A 423 2.80 6.77 23.35
C ARG A 423 2.80 8.04 24.18
N SER A 424 2.47 7.94 25.45
CA SER A 424 2.66 9.06 26.39
C SER A 424 4.14 9.42 26.48
N THR A 425 4.37 10.74 26.47
CA THR A 425 5.60 11.50 26.73
C THR A 425 6.41 11.90 25.51
N ASN A 426 6.29 13.21 25.14
CA ASN A 426 7.36 13.99 24.54
C ASN A 426 8.45 14.20 25.60
N ALA A 427 9.32 13.23 25.85
CA ALA A 427 10.56 13.48 26.53
C ALA A 427 11.44 14.31 25.58
N ASP A 428 11.91 15.46 26.04
CA ASP A 428 12.93 16.21 25.34
C ASP A 428 14.18 15.31 25.25
N LEU A 429 14.48 14.80 24.05
CA LEU A 429 15.61 13.90 23.82
C LEU A 429 16.96 14.51 24.23
N SER A 430 17.02 15.84 24.41
CA SER A 430 18.23 16.55 24.86
C SER A 430 18.66 16.09 26.25
N VAL A 431 17.70 15.70 27.13
CA VAL A 431 17.98 15.24 28.50
C VAL A 431 18.86 13.99 28.52
N TYR A 432 18.68 13.07 27.52
CA TYR A 432 19.47 11.85 27.42
C TYR A 432 20.87 12.08 26.84
N GLY A 433 21.11 13.26 26.23
CA GLY A 433 22.41 13.60 25.63
C GLY A 433 23.55 13.58 26.64
N GLU A 434 23.31 14.05 27.87
CA GLU A 434 24.30 14.07 28.95
C GLU A 434 24.71 12.65 29.39
N PHE A 435 23.79 11.68 29.36
CA PHE A 435 24.02 10.30 29.78
C PHE A 435 24.71 9.47 28.72
N ARG A 436 24.63 9.85 27.43
CA ARG A 436 25.27 9.12 26.33
C ARG A 436 26.81 9.06 26.46
N SER A 437 27.40 10.08 27.09
CA SER A 437 28.82 10.12 27.37
C SER A 437 29.28 9.17 28.48
N LEU A 438 28.34 8.64 29.30
CA LEU A 438 28.62 7.75 30.42
C LEU A 438 28.72 6.27 30.01
N GLY A 439 28.43 5.95 28.73
CA GLY A 439 28.57 4.60 28.21
C GLY A 439 27.25 4.02 27.68
N VAL A 440 27.31 2.77 27.24
CA VAL A 440 26.18 1.99 26.73
C VAL A 440 25.63 1.11 27.82
N THR A 441 24.32 1.08 28.05
CA THR A 441 23.68 0.12 28.95
C THR A 441 23.90 -1.31 28.46
N LYS A 442 24.56 -2.15 29.25
CA LYS A 442 24.77 -3.55 28.92
C LYS A 442 23.51 -4.36 29.20
N PHE A 443 23.01 -5.05 28.18
CA PHE A 443 21.85 -5.92 28.30
C PHE A 443 22.29 -7.36 28.60
N THR A 444 21.84 -7.92 29.72
CA THR A 444 22.15 -9.30 30.18
C THR A 444 20.93 -10.23 30.06
N GLY A 445 19.77 -9.69 29.74
CA GLY A 445 18.47 -10.36 29.82
C GLY A 445 18.23 -11.50 28.82
N TYR A 446 19.20 -11.87 27.98
CA TYR A 446 19.12 -13.11 27.20
C TYR A 446 19.42 -14.36 28.05
N GLU A 447 20.23 -14.22 29.09
CA GLU A 447 20.72 -15.34 29.92
C GLU A 447 20.18 -15.23 31.34
N GLU A 448 19.99 -14.02 31.87
CA GLU A 448 19.68 -13.77 33.27
C GLU A 448 18.40 -12.93 33.43
N LEU A 449 17.58 -13.29 34.42
CA LEU A 449 16.42 -12.50 34.84
C LEU A 449 16.74 -11.52 35.98
N VAL A 450 17.86 -11.70 36.61
CA VAL A 450 18.35 -10.88 37.73
C VAL A 450 19.80 -10.49 37.47
N SER A 451 20.10 -9.19 37.50
CA SER A 451 21.47 -8.69 37.40
C SER A 451 21.73 -7.54 38.35
N GLY A 452 22.97 -7.43 38.81
CA GLY A 452 23.41 -6.28 39.61
C GLY A 452 23.70 -5.09 38.69
N ALA A 453 23.25 -3.90 39.10
CA ALA A 453 23.41 -2.70 38.32
C ALA A 453 23.72 -1.47 39.16
N LYS A 454 24.17 -0.39 38.52
CA LYS A 454 24.41 0.90 39.15
C LYS A 454 23.51 1.95 38.46
N VAL A 455 22.87 2.80 39.26
CA VAL A 455 22.08 3.91 38.76
C VAL A 455 23.01 4.97 38.19
N ILE A 456 22.94 5.24 36.89
CA ILE A 456 23.75 6.25 36.18
C ILE A 456 22.99 7.56 35.96
N GLY A 457 21.64 7.54 36.01
CA GLY A 457 20.82 8.73 35.85
C GLY A 457 19.40 8.54 36.36
N LEU A 458 18.79 9.64 36.74
CA LEU A 458 17.41 9.74 37.21
C LEU A 458 16.73 10.92 36.52
N ILE A 459 15.54 10.69 35.92
CA ILE A 459 14.79 11.73 35.23
C ILE A 459 13.36 11.72 35.77
N ARG A 460 12.87 12.89 36.23
CA ARG A 460 11.49 13.10 36.68
C ARG A 460 10.90 14.32 35.99
N ASP A 461 9.72 14.16 35.41
CA ASP A 461 9.03 15.22 34.66
C ASP A 461 9.91 15.86 33.56
N GLY A 462 10.76 15.04 32.89
CA GLY A 462 11.67 15.50 31.85
C GLY A 462 12.92 16.25 32.36
N LEU A 463 13.17 16.28 33.66
CA LEU A 463 14.33 16.94 34.29
C LEU A 463 15.23 15.93 34.99
N VAL A 464 16.55 16.14 34.86
CA VAL A 464 17.55 15.34 35.59
C VAL A 464 17.47 15.67 37.07
N VAL A 465 17.34 14.62 37.90
CA VAL A 465 17.30 14.73 39.37
C VAL A 465 18.40 13.88 39.99
N LYS A 466 18.78 14.20 41.24
CA LYS A 466 19.83 13.45 41.96
C LYS A 466 19.30 12.31 42.80
N GLU A 467 18.02 12.39 43.19
CA GLU A 467 17.37 11.46 44.07
C GLU A 467 15.88 11.34 43.76
N LEU A 468 15.30 10.13 43.94
CA LEU A 468 13.87 9.87 43.92
C LEU A 468 13.43 9.33 45.26
N LYS A 469 12.20 9.61 45.66
CA LYS A 469 11.59 9.22 46.95
C LYS A 469 10.33 8.39 46.75
N GLU A 470 9.89 7.74 47.79
CA GLU A 470 8.67 6.94 47.82
C GLU A 470 7.47 7.75 47.24
N GLY A 471 6.74 7.13 46.31
CA GLY A 471 5.64 7.72 45.58
C GLY A 471 6.03 8.41 44.26
N ASP A 472 7.31 8.67 43.98
CA ASP A 472 7.75 9.30 42.73
C ASP A 472 7.52 8.36 41.56
N ILE A 473 7.07 8.94 40.40
CA ILE A 473 7.05 8.31 39.09
C ILE A 473 8.18 8.96 38.30
N ALA A 474 9.10 8.14 37.76
CA ALA A 474 10.31 8.69 37.13
C ALA A 474 10.96 7.66 36.22
N GLU A 475 11.99 8.06 35.50
CA GLU A 475 12.84 7.20 34.69
C GLU A 475 14.19 6.94 35.41
N VAL A 476 14.61 5.69 35.39
CA VAL A 476 15.90 5.24 35.94
C VAL A 476 16.76 4.70 34.84
N LEU A 477 17.96 5.22 34.71
CA LEU A 477 18.99 4.80 33.79
C LEU A 477 20.04 3.96 34.52
N LEU A 478 20.37 2.80 33.98
CA LEU A 478 21.29 1.83 34.57
C LEU A 478 22.48 1.55 33.63
N ASP A 479 23.66 1.21 34.22
CA ASP A 479 24.83 0.77 33.44
C ASP A 479 24.65 -0.65 32.90
N GLU A 480 23.88 -1.50 33.58
CA GLU A 480 23.55 -2.87 33.17
C GLU A 480 22.09 -3.16 33.49
N THR A 481 21.40 -3.96 32.65
CA THR A 481 20.02 -4.35 32.90
C THR A 481 19.69 -5.72 32.34
N SER A 482 18.87 -6.48 33.08
CA SER A 482 18.22 -7.71 32.62
C SER A 482 16.85 -7.45 31.94
N PHE A 483 16.31 -6.22 32.02
CA PHE A 483 15.03 -5.85 31.41
C PHE A 483 15.15 -5.68 29.90
N TYR A 484 14.30 -6.37 29.15
CA TYR A 484 14.17 -6.17 27.71
C TYR A 484 13.37 -4.87 27.44
N ALA A 485 13.96 -3.96 26.72
CA ALA A 485 13.28 -2.75 26.26
C ALA A 485 12.44 -3.04 25.01
N GLU A 486 11.25 -2.44 24.92
CA GLU A 486 10.36 -2.56 23.75
C GLU A 486 11.13 -2.36 22.46
N SER A 487 11.17 -3.40 21.63
CA SER A 487 11.91 -3.41 20.36
C SER A 487 11.48 -4.59 19.50
N GLY A 488 11.61 -4.47 18.16
CA GLY A 488 11.36 -5.58 17.25
C GLY A 488 9.97 -6.20 17.36
N GLY A 489 8.98 -5.42 17.77
CA GLY A 489 7.60 -5.86 17.96
C GLY A 489 7.34 -6.62 19.26
N GLN A 490 8.34 -6.82 20.11
CA GLN A 490 8.15 -7.39 21.45
C GLN A 490 7.94 -6.26 22.46
N ASP A 491 6.92 -6.42 23.31
CA ASP A 491 6.61 -5.54 24.46
C ASP A 491 7.73 -5.56 25.50
N SER A 492 7.85 -4.49 26.28
CA SER A 492 8.86 -4.38 27.32
C SER A 492 8.58 -5.33 28.48
N ASP A 493 9.62 -5.65 29.24
CA ASP A 493 9.49 -6.42 30.47
C ASP A 493 8.88 -5.59 31.60
N SER A 494 8.31 -6.31 32.57
CA SER A 494 7.91 -5.80 33.86
C SER A 494 8.66 -6.49 35.00
N GLY A 495 8.69 -5.91 36.19
CA GLY A 495 9.36 -6.45 37.37
C GLY A 495 9.73 -5.37 38.37
N PHE A 496 10.83 -5.58 39.08
CA PHE A 496 11.29 -4.68 40.12
C PHE A 496 12.78 -4.35 40.00
N ILE A 497 13.11 -3.11 40.37
CA ILE A 497 14.50 -2.74 40.69
C ILE A 497 14.56 -2.60 42.19
N THR A 498 15.44 -3.41 42.83
CA THR A 498 15.53 -3.52 44.26
C THR A 498 16.90 -3.10 44.82
N GLY A 499 16.97 -2.73 46.07
CA GLY A 499 18.18 -2.37 46.80
C GLY A 499 17.99 -2.42 48.28
N ASP A 500 18.98 -1.99 49.08
CA ASP A 500 18.86 -1.97 50.54
C ASP A 500 17.75 -1.01 51.00
N GLY A 501 16.63 -1.58 51.42
CA GLY A 501 15.43 -0.85 51.81
C GLY A 501 14.67 -0.19 50.62
N LEU A 502 15.06 -0.47 49.37
CA LEU A 502 14.52 0.12 48.19
C LEU A 502 13.70 -0.89 47.35
N SER A 503 12.56 -0.42 46.82
CA SER A 503 11.81 -1.17 45.79
C SER A 503 11.16 -0.21 44.78
N LEU A 504 11.51 -0.38 43.49
CA LEU A 504 10.93 0.35 42.36
C LEU A 504 10.18 -0.67 41.48
N GLU A 505 8.92 -0.43 41.25
CA GLU A 505 8.12 -1.20 40.28
C GLU A 505 8.41 -0.67 38.86
N VAL A 506 8.84 -1.54 37.95
CA VAL A 506 9.10 -1.20 36.56
C VAL A 506 7.79 -1.31 35.76
N LEU A 507 7.36 -0.17 35.20
CA LEU A 507 6.12 -0.07 34.43
C LEU A 507 6.35 -0.24 32.92
N ASP A 508 7.49 0.26 32.43
CA ASP A 508 7.87 0.24 31.00
C ASP A 508 9.40 0.35 30.85
N VAL A 509 9.92 -0.20 29.77
CA VAL A 509 11.36 -0.11 29.45
C VAL A 509 11.54 0.26 27.99
N GLN A 510 12.22 1.37 27.73
CA GLN A 510 12.39 1.96 26.40
C GLN A 510 13.86 2.20 26.05
N LYS A 511 14.16 2.37 24.76
CA LYS A 511 15.46 2.81 24.23
C LYS A 511 15.32 4.22 23.62
N PRO A 512 15.31 5.30 24.44
CA PRO A 512 15.09 6.65 23.94
C PRO A 512 16.16 7.11 22.95
N VAL A 513 17.39 6.67 23.13
CA VAL A 513 18.51 6.90 22.23
C VAL A 513 19.36 5.62 22.10
N LYS A 514 20.07 5.48 20.97
CA LYS A 514 20.91 4.29 20.70
C LYS A 514 21.92 4.08 21.84
N GLY A 515 21.90 2.89 22.44
CA GLY A 515 22.81 2.47 23.49
C GLY A 515 22.37 2.79 24.91
N LEU A 516 21.24 3.46 25.14
CA LEU A 516 20.73 3.78 26.48
C LEU A 516 19.36 3.15 26.70
N VAL A 517 19.20 2.48 27.85
CA VAL A 517 17.93 1.88 28.29
C VAL A 517 17.36 2.71 29.44
N SER A 518 16.11 3.15 29.30
CA SER A 518 15.35 3.89 30.30
C SER A 518 14.26 2.99 30.89
N HIS A 519 14.19 2.93 32.24
CA HIS A 519 13.18 2.19 32.98
C HIS A 519 12.20 3.19 33.61
N SER A 520 10.95 3.21 33.13
CA SER A 520 9.87 3.96 33.76
C SER A 520 9.42 3.23 35.04
N VAL A 521 9.52 3.88 36.18
CA VAL A 521 9.31 3.26 37.46
C VAL A 521 8.40 4.06 38.40
N VAL A 522 7.80 3.35 39.35
CA VAL A 522 7.20 3.93 40.56
C VAL A 522 8.01 3.52 41.78
N VAL A 523 8.45 4.48 42.58
CA VAL A 523 9.14 4.19 43.85
C VAL A 523 8.12 3.70 44.88
N LYS A 524 8.09 2.37 45.13
CA LYS A 524 7.15 1.74 46.08
C LYS A 524 7.63 1.83 47.53
N ARG A 525 8.94 1.88 47.73
CA ARG A 525 9.56 1.97 49.06
C ARG A 525 10.95 2.55 48.99
N GLY A 526 11.30 3.41 49.91
CA GLY A 526 12.65 3.94 50.13
C GLY A 526 12.99 5.13 49.22
N SER A 527 14.28 5.35 49.02
CA SER A 527 14.82 6.38 48.11
C SER A 527 15.98 5.86 47.33
N VAL A 528 16.19 6.39 46.12
CA VAL A 528 17.31 6.03 45.22
C VAL A 528 18.01 7.28 44.72
N ALA A 529 19.34 7.26 44.75
CA ALA A 529 20.20 8.33 44.23
C ALA A 529 21.07 7.85 43.09
N VAL A 530 21.58 8.77 42.28
CA VAL A 530 22.59 8.48 41.27
C VAL A 530 23.81 7.86 41.95
N GLY A 531 24.29 6.76 41.40
CA GLY A 531 25.42 5.97 41.99
C GLY A 531 25.00 4.81 42.89
N SER A 532 23.69 4.71 43.23
CA SER A 532 23.19 3.59 44.06
C SER A 532 23.40 2.27 43.34
N LYS A 533 23.79 1.24 44.12
CA LYS A 533 23.82 -0.15 43.63
C LYS A 533 22.45 -0.77 43.81
N VAL A 534 21.92 -1.39 42.74
CA VAL A 534 20.61 -2.00 42.69
C VAL A 534 20.68 -3.37 42.04
N SER A 535 19.64 -4.15 42.20
CA SER A 535 19.41 -5.42 41.50
C SER A 535 18.19 -5.24 40.58
N THR A 536 18.30 -5.64 39.33
CA THR A 536 17.15 -5.72 38.39
C THR A 536 16.55 -7.10 38.51
N GLU A 537 15.24 -7.18 38.69
CA GLU A 537 14.48 -8.43 38.90
C GLU A 537 13.30 -8.47 37.94
N VAL A 538 13.50 -9.12 36.77
CA VAL A 538 12.47 -9.28 35.74
C VAL A 538 11.42 -10.30 36.20
N SER A 539 10.13 -10.00 36.00
CA SER A 539 9.05 -10.95 36.26
C SER A 539 9.20 -12.19 35.37
N PRO A 540 9.43 -13.39 35.94
CA PRO A 540 9.63 -14.61 35.17
C PRO A 540 8.42 -14.96 34.28
N ASP A 541 7.20 -14.79 34.80
CA ASP A 541 5.97 -15.11 34.08
C ASP A 541 5.75 -14.16 32.93
N TRP A 542 6.00 -12.85 33.11
CA TRP A 542 5.90 -11.86 32.04
C TRP A 542 6.90 -12.13 30.91
N ARG A 543 8.20 -12.31 31.26
CA ARG A 543 9.25 -12.64 30.30
C ARG A 543 8.95 -13.93 29.55
N LEU A 544 8.51 -14.98 30.25
CA LEU A 544 8.15 -16.24 29.60
C LEU A 544 7.00 -16.03 28.62
N GLY A 545 5.93 -15.34 29.01
CA GLY A 545 4.80 -15.05 28.14
C GLY A 545 5.19 -14.23 26.91
N ALA A 546 6.06 -13.21 27.08
CA ALA A 546 6.58 -12.42 25.98
C ALA A 546 7.46 -13.26 25.03
N ALA A 547 8.35 -14.10 25.56
CA ALA A 547 9.19 -15.01 24.78
C ALA A 547 8.37 -16.09 24.05
N GLN A 548 7.28 -16.58 24.66
CA GLN A 548 6.32 -17.49 24.03
C GLN A 548 5.64 -16.82 22.84
N ALA A 549 5.10 -15.61 23.01
CA ALA A 549 4.43 -14.87 21.97
C ALA A 549 5.37 -14.51 20.79
N HIS A 550 6.61 -14.12 21.12
CA HIS A 550 7.60 -13.79 20.09
C HIS A 550 8.06 -15.03 19.33
N SER A 551 8.31 -16.14 20.01
CA SER A 551 8.66 -17.42 19.35
C SER A 551 7.47 -17.95 18.53
N ALA A 552 6.23 -17.79 19.02
CA ALA A 552 5.03 -18.12 18.25
C ALA A 552 4.97 -17.35 16.94
N THR A 553 5.34 -16.07 16.92
CA THR A 553 5.38 -15.25 15.70
C THR A 553 6.30 -15.86 14.65
N HIS A 554 7.49 -16.31 15.02
CA HIS A 554 8.41 -16.99 14.09
C HIS A 554 7.86 -18.33 13.59
N VAL A 555 7.22 -19.11 14.47
CA VAL A 555 6.61 -20.40 14.10
C VAL A 555 5.42 -20.17 13.14
N VAL A 556 4.56 -19.19 13.43
CA VAL A 556 3.43 -18.80 12.55
C VAL A 556 3.92 -18.25 11.23
N HIS A 557 4.98 -17.43 11.22
CA HIS A 557 5.57 -16.90 9.99
C HIS A 557 6.14 -18.03 9.11
N ALA A 558 6.82 -18.99 9.70
CA ALA A 558 7.30 -20.16 8.96
C ALA A 558 6.14 -21.01 8.40
N ALA A 559 5.07 -21.22 9.20
CA ALA A 559 3.86 -21.89 8.75
C ALA A 559 3.16 -21.14 7.61
N LEU A 560 3.02 -19.81 7.69
CA LEU A 560 2.50 -18.96 6.62
C LEU A 560 3.31 -19.15 5.33
N ARG A 561 4.63 -19.09 5.41
CA ARG A 561 5.51 -19.30 4.25
C ARG A 561 5.44 -20.71 3.67
N GLN A 562 5.19 -21.70 4.51
CA GLN A 562 5.00 -23.08 4.06
C GLN A 562 3.67 -23.25 3.32
N VAL A 563 2.57 -22.67 3.81
CA VAL A 563 1.21 -22.83 3.26
C VAL A 563 0.98 -21.90 2.08
N LEU A 564 1.39 -20.63 2.19
CA LEU A 564 1.12 -19.59 1.19
C LEU A 564 2.27 -19.40 0.19
N GLY A 565 3.48 -19.85 0.55
CA GLY A 565 4.69 -19.67 -0.23
C GLY A 565 5.69 -18.65 0.38
N PRO A 566 6.95 -18.65 -0.10
CA PRO A 566 8.05 -17.89 0.50
C PRO A 566 7.86 -16.36 0.46
N GLN A 567 6.93 -15.85 -0.33
CA GLN A 567 6.59 -14.43 -0.46
C GLN A 567 5.70 -13.89 0.67
N ALA A 568 5.12 -14.75 1.51
CA ALA A 568 4.34 -14.33 2.67
C ALA A 568 5.30 -13.84 3.79
N LEU A 569 5.97 -12.71 3.53
CA LEU A 569 6.99 -12.15 4.41
C LEU A 569 6.35 -11.23 5.46
N GLN A 570 6.92 -11.24 6.66
CA GLN A 570 6.54 -10.33 7.73
C GLN A 570 6.77 -8.88 7.30
N SER A 571 5.79 -8.02 7.56
CA SER A 571 5.88 -6.56 7.40
C SER A 571 5.78 -5.81 8.73
N GLY A 572 5.38 -6.50 9.81
CA GLY A 572 5.31 -5.97 11.15
C GLY A 572 4.86 -7.04 12.14
N SER A 573 5.12 -6.84 13.42
CA SER A 573 4.65 -7.71 14.49
C SER A 573 4.40 -6.94 15.79
N TYR A 574 3.60 -7.54 16.68
CA TYR A 574 3.45 -7.10 18.07
C TYR A 574 3.19 -8.31 18.95
N ASN A 575 4.01 -8.46 20.00
CA ASN A 575 4.05 -9.62 20.85
C ASN A 575 4.04 -9.19 22.33
N LYS A 576 3.06 -9.63 23.06
CA LYS A 576 2.97 -9.48 24.52
C LYS A 576 2.56 -10.80 25.15
N PRO A 577 2.69 -10.97 26.46
CA PRO A 577 2.25 -12.19 27.11
C PRO A 577 0.85 -12.61 26.68
N GLY A 578 0.71 -13.85 26.21
CA GLY A 578 -0.54 -14.45 25.78
C GLY A 578 -1.09 -14.04 24.43
N TYR A 579 -0.47 -13.10 23.71
CA TYR A 579 -1.01 -12.56 22.46
C TYR A 579 0.10 -12.24 21.46
N MET A 580 -0.14 -12.59 20.20
CA MET A 580 0.67 -12.17 19.08
C MET A 580 -0.14 -11.55 17.96
N ARG A 581 0.48 -10.64 17.23
CA ARG A 581 -0.03 -10.05 15.98
C ARG A 581 1.09 -10.07 14.95
N LEU A 582 0.78 -10.55 13.76
CA LEU A 582 1.71 -10.63 12.64
C LEU A 582 1.09 -9.98 11.41
N ASP A 583 1.71 -8.93 10.92
CA ASP A 583 1.39 -8.30 9.64
C ASP A 583 2.31 -8.91 8.57
N PHE A 584 1.74 -9.33 7.44
CA PHE A 584 2.50 -10.01 6.39
C PHE A 584 2.02 -9.62 4.98
N SER A 585 2.91 -9.76 4.01
CA SER A 585 2.63 -9.43 2.61
C SER A 585 1.74 -10.50 1.98
N TRP A 586 0.47 -10.16 1.74
CA TRP A 586 -0.51 -11.00 1.05
C TRP A 586 -1.68 -10.15 0.57
N SER A 587 -2.17 -10.40 -0.65
CA SER A 587 -3.19 -9.55 -1.28
C SER A 587 -4.63 -10.02 -1.03
N GLU A 588 -4.83 -11.31 -0.78
CA GLU A 588 -6.15 -11.92 -0.64
C GLU A 588 -6.49 -12.20 0.82
N SER A 589 -7.80 -12.27 1.14
CA SER A 589 -8.22 -12.75 2.44
C SER A 589 -7.98 -14.25 2.56
N LEU A 590 -7.50 -14.70 3.73
CA LEU A 590 -7.32 -16.12 3.98
C LEU A 590 -8.69 -16.82 4.17
N SER A 591 -8.91 -17.90 3.43
CA SER A 591 -10.08 -18.73 3.65
C SER A 591 -10.05 -19.35 5.06
N GLN A 592 -11.20 -19.78 5.57
CA GLN A 592 -11.25 -20.49 6.85
C GLN A 592 -10.37 -21.76 6.81
N ALA A 593 -10.39 -22.50 5.68
CA ALA A 593 -9.56 -23.69 5.51
C ALA A 593 -8.06 -23.37 5.58
N THR A 594 -7.62 -22.30 4.89
CA THR A 594 -6.22 -21.85 4.91
C THR A 594 -5.77 -21.42 6.31
N ARG A 595 -6.64 -20.72 7.06
CA ARG A 595 -6.34 -20.32 8.45
C ARG A 595 -6.19 -21.54 9.37
N THR A 596 -7.09 -22.53 9.21
CA THR A 596 -7.02 -23.78 9.95
C THR A 596 -5.73 -24.53 9.62
N GLU A 597 -5.34 -24.62 8.35
CA GLU A 597 -4.09 -25.27 7.93
C GLU A 597 -2.85 -24.59 8.52
N ILE A 598 -2.80 -23.25 8.53
CA ILE A 598 -1.71 -22.50 9.15
C ILE A 598 -1.64 -22.77 10.66
N GLU A 599 -2.80 -22.80 11.34
CA GLU A 599 -2.89 -23.11 12.77
C GLU A 599 -2.43 -24.56 13.06
N GLU A 600 -2.84 -25.51 12.23
CA GLU A 600 -2.40 -26.91 12.35
C GLU A 600 -0.90 -27.07 12.15
N VAL A 601 -0.32 -26.50 11.08
CA VAL A 601 1.13 -26.53 10.82
C VAL A 601 1.90 -25.90 11.99
N THR A 602 1.41 -24.76 12.51
CA THR A 602 1.97 -24.08 13.66
C THR A 602 2.02 -24.98 14.90
N ASN A 603 0.89 -25.56 15.28
CA ASN A 603 0.80 -26.40 16.49
C ASN A 603 1.51 -27.75 16.31
N LEU A 604 1.60 -28.29 15.09
CA LEU A 604 2.42 -29.45 14.79
C LEU A 604 3.92 -29.18 14.98
N ALA A 605 4.42 -28.00 14.53
CA ALA A 605 5.80 -27.60 14.75
C ALA A 605 6.10 -27.34 16.23
N ILE A 606 5.16 -26.77 16.99
CA ILE A 606 5.25 -26.64 18.45
C ILE A 606 5.38 -28.01 19.10
N ARG A 607 4.56 -28.96 18.71
CA ARG A 607 4.54 -30.33 19.24
C ARG A 607 5.82 -31.11 18.93
N GLN A 608 6.52 -30.81 17.84
CA GLN A 608 7.78 -31.45 17.46
C GLN A 608 8.94 -31.14 18.40
N ASP A 609 8.77 -30.20 19.34
CA ASP A 609 9.77 -29.79 20.31
C ASP A 609 11.09 -29.36 19.66
N LEU A 610 10.99 -28.51 18.63
CA LEU A 610 12.13 -28.04 17.85
C LEU A 610 13.07 -27.17 18.71
N ALA A 611 14.37 -27.37 18.57
CA ALA A 611 15.37 -26.52 19.24
C ALA A 611 15.32 -25.09 18.72
N VAL A 612 15.39 -24.12 19.62
CA VAL A 612 15.55 -22.70 19.33
C VAL A 612 16.97 -22.28 19.63
N SER A 613 17.69 -21.77 18.66
CA SER A 613 19.08 -21.34 18.81
C SER A 613 19.27 -19.91 18.32
N ALA A 614 20.23 -19.21 18.95
CA ALA A 614 20.62 -17.86 18.58
C ALA A 614 22.11 -17.84 18.22
N GLN A 615 22.45 -17.15 17.12
CA GLN A 615 23.84 -16.99 16.69
C GLN A 615 24.07 -15.55 16.26
N PHE A 616 25.25 -15.00 16.58
CA PHE A 616 25.68 -13.70 16.12
C PHE A 616 26.61 -13.88 14.92
N MET A 617 26.36 -13.11 13.86
CA MET A 617 27.15 -13.14 12.63
C MET A 617 27.02 -11.82 11.88
N SER A 618 27.82 -11.58 10.84
CA SER A 618 27.64 -10.42 9.96
C SER A 618 26.35 -10.53 9.14
N VAL A 619 25.83 -9.40 8.66
CA VAL A 619 24.64 -9.37 7.77
C VAL A 619 24.86 -10.24 6.53
N LYS A 620 26.08 -10.24 5.99
CA LYS A 620 26.44 -11.06 4.82
C LYS A 620 26.36 -12.55 5.13
N GLU A 621 26.98 -12.98 6.22
CA GLU A 621 26.93 -14.39 6.65
C GLU A 621 25.50 -14.83 6.94
N ALA A 622 24.66 -13.96 7.52
CA ALA A 622 23.27 -14.26 7.79
C ALA A 622 22.45 -14.47 6.49
N LYS A 623 22.68 -13.66 5.46
CA LYS A 623 22.09 -13.84 4.14
C LYS A 623 22.56 -15.16 3.49
N ASP A 624 23.86 -15.43 3.51
CA ASP A 624 24.45 -16.66 2.97
C ASP A 624 23.97 -17.91 3.73
N PHE A 625 23.67 -17.75 5.02
CA PHE A 625 23.06 -18.77 5.88
C PHE A 625 21.57 -18.99 5.57
N GLY A 626 20.94 -18.14 4.76
CA GLY A 626 19.53 -18.20 4.37
C GLY A 626 18.58 -17.63 5.41
N ALA A 627 19.05 -16.71 6.26
CA ALA A 627 18.20 -16.00 7.20
C ALA A 627 17.30 -14.97 6.48
N VAL A 628 16.04 -14.92 6.86
CA VAL A 628 15.09 -13.91 6.38
C VAL A 628 15.41 -12.59 7.09
N ALA A 629 15.73 -11.57 6.31
CA ALA A 629 15.89 -10.20 6.77
C ALA A 629 14.63 -9.39 6.39
N LEU A 630 14.11 -8.59 7.31
CA LEU A 630 12.99 -7.71 7.02
C LEU A 630 13.44 -6.57 6.11
N PHE A 631 12.66 -6.28 5.09
CA PHE A 631 12.94 -5.22 4.14
C PHE A 631 12.77 -3.83 4.81
N GLY A 632 13.78 -2.96 4.61
CA GLY A 632 13.72 -1.57 5.11
C GLY A 632 14.27 -1.34 6.52
N GLU A 633 14.69 -2.38 7.21
CA GLU A 633 15.38 -2.27 8.50
C GLU A 633 16.88 -2.00 8.30
N THR A 634 17.43 -1.10 9.09
CA THR A 634 18.89 -0.89 9.18
C THR A 634 19.47 -1.81 10.25
N TYR A 635 20.38 -2.69 9.86
CA TYR A 635 21.03 -3.63 10.75
C TYR A 635 22.42 -3.14 11.14
N ASP A 636 22.86 -3.43 12.35
CA ASP A 636 24.25 -3.24 12.77
C ASP A 636 25.16 -4.24 12.03
N GLU A 637 26.48 -4.02 12.04
CA GLU A 637 27.47 -4.92 11.43
C GLU A 637 27.36 -6.36 11.91
N SER A 638 27.01 -6.56 13.18
CA SER A 638 26.73 -7.87 13.78
C SER A 638 25.25 -8.00 14.08
N VAL A 639 24.61 -9.02 13.51
CA VAL A 639 23.18 -9.34 13.67
C VAL A 639 22.98 -10.65 14.39
N ARG A 640 21.88 -10.74 15.15
CA ARG A 640 21.47 -11.98 15.83
C ARG A 640 20.48 -12.74 14.94
N VAL A 641 20.80 -13.99 14.60
CA VAL A 641 19.94 -14.90 13.83
C VAL A 641 19.31 -15.89 14.81
N ILE A 642 17.97 -15.92 14.81
CA ILE A 642 17.17 -16.94 15.51
C ILE A 642 16.81 -18.04 14.54
N GLN A 643 17.03 -19.29 14.97
CA GLN A 643 16.71 -20.48 14.22
C GLN A 643 15.81 -21.39 15.04
N ILE A 644 14.66 -21.81 14.48
CA ILE A 644 13.72 -22.78 15.06
C ILE A 644 13.58 -23.94 14.08
N GLY A 645 13.95 -25.14 14.51
CA GLY A 645 13.90 -26.34 13.67
C GLY A 645 14.81 -26.30 12.43
N GLY A 646 15.99 -25.69 12.57
CA GLY A 646 16.96 -25.60 11.48
C GLY A 646 16.52 -24.61 10.40
N PRO A 647 16.60 -24.97 9.09
CA PRO A 647 16.30 -24.05 7.98
C PRO A 647 14.82 -23.71 7.84
N TRP A 648 13.93 -24.37 8.59
CA TRP A 648 12.49 -24.15 8.53
C TRP A 648 12.09 -22.74 8.94
N SER A 649 12.70 -22.23 10.03
CA SER A 649 12.57 -20.82 10.44
C SER A 649 13.95 -20.28 10.80
N ARG A 650 14.42 -19.30 10.03
CA ARG A 650 15.67 -18.53 10.27
C ARG A 650 15.41 -17.08 10.01
N GLU A 651 15.57 -16.25 11.03
CA GLU A 651 15.21 -14.83 10.93
C GLU A 651 16.16 -13.96 11.74
N LEU A 652 16.40 -12.73 11.27
CA LEU A 652 17.12 -11.72 12.03
C LEU A 652 16.22 -11.21 13.16
N CYS A 653 16.58 -11.45 14.41
CA CYS A 653 15.75 -11.07 15.54
C CYS A 653 16.55 -10.80 16.82
N GLY A 654 16.29 -9.61 17.42
CA GLY A 654 16.88 -9.20 18.70
C GLY A 654 16.00 -9.49 19.93
N GLY A 655 14.85 -10.14 19.77
CA GLY A 655 13.90 -10.41 20.85
C GLY A 655 14.30 -11.56 21.79
N THR A 656 13.52 -11.76 22.85
CA THR A 656 13.68 -12.91 23.75
C THR A 656 12.86 -14.09 23.24
N HIS A 657 13.39 -15.30 23.36
CA HIS A 657 12.76 -16.52 22.85
C HIS A 657 12.81 -17.65 23.87
N VAL A 658 11.88 -18.59 23.70
CA VAL A 658 11.93 -19.87 24.40
C VAL A 658 13.09 -20.73 23.88
N SER A 659 13.56 -21.72 24.65
CA SER A 659 14.66 -22.60 24.21
C SER A 659 14.17 -23.75 23.30
N ARG A 660 12.90 -24.07 23.33
CA ARG A 660 12.27 -25.14 22.53
C ARG A 660 10.87 -24.75 22.10
N SER A 661 10.46 -25.14 20.89
CA SER A 661 9.13 -24.80 20.36
C SER A 661 7.98 -25.27 21.25
N SER A 662 8.12 -26.40 21.95
CA SER A 662 7.08 -26.90 22.86
C SER A 662 6.75 -25.96 24.02
N GLN A 663 7.69 -25.11 24.42
CA GLN A 663 7.49 -24.11 25.49
C GLN A 663 6.56 -22.95 25.05
N VAL A 664 6.31 -22.77 23.74
CA VAL A 664 5.31 -21.83 23.24
C VAL A 664 3.91 -22.19 23.77
N GLY A 665 3.64 -23.47 23.95
CA GLY A 665 2.35 -23.98 24.34
C GLY A 665 1.40 -24.11 23.15
N LEU A 666 0.20 -23.58 23.25
CA LEU A 666 -0.80 -23.60 22.20
C LEU A 666 -0.88 -22.25 21.48
N VAL A 667 -1.09 -22.27 20.17
CA VAL A 667 -1.42 -21.06 19.38
C VAL A 667 -2.83 -21.24 18.81
N SER A 668 -3.69 -20.27 19.03
CA SER A 668 -5.05 -20.23 18.50
C SER A 668 -5.27 -18.95 17.70
N ILE A 669 -5.49 -19.08 16.39
CA ILE A 669 -5.74 -17.95 15.49
C ILE A 669 -7.16 -17.42 15.74
N ILE A 670 -7.26 -16.16 16.17
CA ILE A 670 -8.53 -15.50 16.51
C ILE A 670 -9.09 -14.65 15.35
N GLY A 671 -8.26 -14.21 14.45
CA GLY A 671 -8.71 -13.37 13.35
C GLY A 671 -7.67 -13.12 12.29
N GLU A 672 -8.19 -12.67 11.13
CA GLU A 672 -7.41 -12.19 10.01
C GLU A 672 -8.11 -10.97 9.41
N ALA A 673 -7.36 -9.90 9.13
CA ALA A 673 -7.88 -8.66 8.59
C ALA A 673 -6.93 -8.01 7.58
N SER A 674 -7.48 -7.13 6.72
CA SER A 674 -6.65 -6.28 5.87
C SER A 674 -6.13 -5.08 6.66
N VAL A 675 -4.84 -4.77 6.51
CA VAL A 675 -4.22 -3.56 7.10
C VAL A 675 -3.74 -2.59 6.02
N GLY A 676 -4.00 -2.92 4.77
CA GLY A 676 -3.62 -2.10 3.62
C GLY A 676 -3.68 -2.92 2.33
N SER A 677 -3.49 -2.26 1.20
CA SER A 677 -3.40 -2.97 -0.08
C SER A 677 -2.15 -3.85 -0.10
N GLY A 678 -2.35 -5.16 -0.24
CA GLY A 678 -1.26 -6.14 -0.28
C GLY A 678 -0.66 -6.51 1.08
N SER A 679 -1.29 -6.12 2.20
CA SER A 679 -0.86 -6.50 3.55
C SER A 679 -2.03 -7.02 4.38
N ARG A 680 -1.81 -8.14 5.04
CA ARG A 680 -2.78 -8.82 5.90
C ARG A 680 -2.24 -8.92 7.31
N ARG A 681 -3.15 -8.92 8.28
CA ARG A 681 -2.88 -9.07 9.71
C ARG A 681 -3.46 -10.37 10.21
N LEU A 682 -2.66 -11.16 10.90
CA LEU A 682 -3.09 -12.33 11.63
C LEU A 682 -2.90 -12.09 13.11
N GLU A 683 -3.92 -12.41 13.89
CA GLU A 683 -3.92 -12.29 15.36
C GLU A 683 -4.16 -13.64 15.99
N ALA A 684 -3.42 -13.94 17.07
CA ALA A 684 -3.55 -15.22 17.77
C ALA A 684 -3.32 -15.06 19.28
N TYR A 685 -4.02 -15.89 20.03
CA TYR A 685 -3.67 -16.15 21.43
C TYR A 685 -2.56 -17.21 21.51
N VAL A 686 -1.73 -17.10 22.54
CA VAL A 686 -0.54 -17.95 22.72
C VAL A 686 -0.51 -18.50 24.14
N GLY A 687 -0.10 -19.76 24.29
CA GLY A 687 0.11 -20.38 25.59
C GLY A 687 -1.19 -20.60 26.36
N PHE A 688 -1.22 -20.16 27.60
CA PHE A 688 -2.37 -20.40 28.50
C PHE A 688 -3.61 -19.61 28.08
N GLU A 689 -3.46 -18.42 27.53
CA GLU A 689 -4.56 -17.60 26.99
C GLU A 689 -5.26 -18.28 25.82
N ALA A 690 -4.51 -18.96 24.95
CA ALA A 690 -5.10 -19.79 23.88
C ALA A 690 -5.96 -20.93 24.46
N PHE A 691 -5.48 -21.60 25.52
CA PHE A 691 -6.26 -22.60 26.23
C PHE A 691 -7.53 -22.02 26.87
N GLN A 692 -7.43 -20.84 27.51
CA GLN A 692 -8.59 -20.17 28.13
C GLN A 692 -9.63 -19.81 27.09
N ALA A 693 -9.22 -19.28 25.94
CA ALA A 693 -10.14 -18.96 24.82
C ALA A 693 -10.90 -20.19 24.35
N LEU A 694 -10.20 -21.29 24.08
CA LEU A 694 -10.85 -22.56 23.69
C LEU A 694 -11.76 -23.14 24.80
N ALA A 695 -11.39 -22.97 26.06
CA ALA A 695 -12.23 -23.39 27.19
C ALA A 695 -13.51 -22.54 27.26
N ALA A 696 -13.44 -21.23 27.03
CA ALA A 696 -14.58 -20.34 26.96
C ALA A 696 -15.53 -20.69 25.80
N GLU A 697 -14.98 -20.94 24.61
CA GLU A 697 -15.78 -21.42 23.45
C GLU A 697 -16.47 -22.74 23.74
N ARG A 698 -15.77 -23.67 24.39
CA ARG A 698 -16.36 -24.96 24.80
C ARG A 698 -17.48 -24.76 25.79
N ALA A 699 -17.33 -23.90 26.77
CA ALA A 699 -18.37 -23.55 27.77
C ALA A 699 -19.60 -22.91 27.10
N LEU A 700 -19.38 -22.01 26.12
CA LEU A 700 -20.45 -21.40 25.35
C LEU A 700 -21.23 -22.46 24.56
N VAL A 701 -20.53 -23.36 23.83
CA VAL A 701 -21.18 -24.46 23.10
C VAL A 701 -21.96 -25.36 24.07
N ALA A 702 -21.42 -25.68 25.25
CA ALA A 702 -22.12 -26.46 26.26
C ALA A 702 -23.42 -25.78 26.76
N SER A 703 -23.37 -24.47 27.03
CA SER A 703 -24.54 -23.69 27.41
C SER A 703 -25.63 -23.67 26.33
N LEU A 704 -25.21 -23.52 25.05
CA LEU A 704 -26.15 -23.56 23.92
C LEU A 704 -26.79 -24.95 23.73
N THR A 705 -26.02 -26.03 23.89
CA THR A 705 -26.55 -27.39 23.78
C THR A 705 -27.54 -27.68 24.91
N GLU A 706 -27.27 -27.22 26.14
CA GLU A 706 -28.19 -27.35 27.28
C GLU A 706 -29.48 -26.53 27.02
N SER A 707 -29.36 -25.29 26.60
CA SER A 707 -30.51 -24.41 26.33
C SER A 707 -31.41 -24.95 25.22
N LEU A 708 -30.84 -25.44 24.15
CA LEU A 708 -31.56 -25.99 22.98
C LEU A 708 -31.91 -27.46 23.10
N LYS A 709 -31.43 -28.13 24.17
CA LYS A 709 -31.64 -29.56 24.46
C LYS A 709 -31.33 -30.50 23.31
N VAL A 710 -30.20 -30.25 22.65
CA VAL A 710 -29.73 -31.09 21.52
C VAL A 710 -28.23 -31.46 21.70
N PRO A 711 -27.76 -32.56 21.17
CA PRO A 711 -26.33 -32.88 21.12
C PRO A 711 -25.55 -31.81 20.33
N ARG A 712 -24.24 -31.69 20.64
CA ARG A 712 -23.35 -30.72 20.01
C ARG A 712 -23.37 -30.79 18.47
N GLU A 713 -23.40 -31.97 17.93
CA GLU A 713 -23.35 -32.22 16.48
C GLU A 713 -24.62 -31.72 15.76
N GLN A 714 -25.73 -31.58 16.47
CA GLN A 714 -27.02 -31.12 15.94
C GLN A 714 -27.27 -29.63 16.21
N LEU A 715 -26.37 -28.95 16.90
CA LEU A 715 -26.59 -27.56 17.37
C LEU A 715 -26.81 -26.59 16.19
N ALA A 716 -26.00 -26.67 15.16
CA ALA A 716 -26.10 -25.82 13.96
C ALA A 716 -27.44 -26.03 13.23
N GLU A 717 -27.84 -27.29 13.04
CA GLU A 717 -29.12 -27.64 12.41
C GLU A 717 -30.31 -27.17 13.24
N LYS A 718 -30.26 -27.33 14.56
CA LYS A 718 -31.32 -26.88 15.47
C LYS A 718 -31.46 -25.34 15.47
N ILE A 719 -30.36 -24.62 15.48
CA ILE A 719 -30.40 -23.15 15.39
C ILE A 719 -31.03 -22.72 14.06
N GLN A 720 -30.61 -23.32 12.93
CA GLN A 720 -31.18 -22.99 11.63
C GLN A 720 -32.67 -23.30 11.58
N THR A 721 -33.08 -24.48 12.07
CA THR A 721 -34.49 -24.87 12.14
C THR A 721 -35.30 -23.89 12.99
N THR A 722 -34.77 -23.51 14.17
CA THR A 722 -35.46 -22.54 15.05
C THR A 722 -35.64 -21.16 14.39
N VAL A 723 -34.61 -20.69 13.65
CA VAL A 723 -34.71 -19.42 12.89
C VAL A 723 -35.76 -19.53 11.79
N ASP A 724 -35.83 -20.65 11.10
CA ASP A 724 -36.81 -20.87 10.02
C ASP A 724 -38.24 -21.03 10.58
N GLU A 725 -38.41 -21.72 11.71
CA GLU A 725 -39.67 -21.80 12.43
C GLU A 725 -40.14 -20.42 12.93
N LEU A 726 -39.24 -19.61 13.46
CA LEU A 726 -39.57 -18.24 13.90
C LEU A 726 -40.02 -17.38 12.70
N ARG A 727 -39.30 -17.44 11.57
CA ARG A 727 -39.72 -16.73 10.35
C ARG A 727 -41.08 -17.21 9.83
N ALA A 728 -41.36 -18.51 9.86
CA ALA A 728 -42.64 -19.09 9.46
C ALA A 728 -43.79 -18.63 10.40
N ALA A 729 -43.54 -18.65 11.72
CA ALA A 729 -44.48 -18.17 12.73
C ALA A 729 -44.81 -16.67 12.55
N GLN A 730 -43.80 -15.82 12.29
CA GLN A 730 -43.98 -14.40 12.02
C GLN A 730 -44.85 -14.16 10.78
N ARG A 731 -44.58 -14.88 9.67
CA ARG A 731 -45.38 -14.80 8.44
C ARG A 731 -46.84 -15.23 8.69
N LYS A 732 -47.03 -16.32 9.47
CA LYS A 732 -48.37 -16.78 9.81
C LYS A 732 -49.13 -15.78 10.69
N LEU A 733 -48.45 -15.16 11.67
CA LEU A 733 -49.02 -14.11 12.51
C LEU A 733 -49.45 -12.90 11.64
N ALA A 734 -48.61 -12.45 10.72
CA ALA A 734 -48.92 -11.36 9.80
C ALA A 734 -50.12 -11.70 8.89
N SER A 735 -50.20 -12.93 8.37
CA SER A 735 -51.33 -13.37 7.56
C SER A 735 -52.63 -13.44 8.33
N LEU A 736 -52.60 -13.93 9.59
CA LEU A 736 -53.78 -13.97 10.46
C LEU A 736 -54.27 -12.58 10.85
N SER A 737 -53.35 -11.68 11.16
CA SER A 737 -53.64 -10.25 11.40
C SER A 737 -54.34 -9.60 10.21
N MET A 738 -53.81 -9.88 9.00
CA MET A 738 -54.43 -9.37 7.75
C MET A 738 -55.80 -9.98 7.51
N GLU A 739 -55.98 -11.25 7.73
CA GLU A 739 -57.28 -11.91 7.60
C GLU A 739 -58.33 -11.32 8.57
N GLN A 740 -57.96 -11.07 9.84
CA GLN A 740 -58.83 -10.38 10.79
C GLN A 740 -59.22 -8.98 10.34
N LEU A 741 -58.27 -8.22 9.73
CA LEU A 741 -58.58 -6.88 9.17
C LEU A 741 -59.53 -6.99 8.00
N LYS A 742 -59.34 -7.96 7.09
CA LYS A 742 -60.21 -8.19 5.94
C LYS A 742 -61.65 -8.60 6.32
N ASN A 743 -61.81 -9.35 7.44
CA ASN A 743 -63.13 -9.72 7.93
C ASN A 743 -63.95 -8.50 8.40
N LYS A 744 -63.31 -7.36 8.71
CA LYS A 744 -63.99 -6.10 9.04
C LYS A 744 -64.43 -5.29 7.80
N LEU A 745 -64.01 -5.65 6.56
CA LEU A 745 -64.37 -4.94 5.35
C LEU A 745 -65.89 -4.73 5.11
N PRO A 746 -66.78 -5.70 5.35
CA PRO A 746 -68.21 -5.48 5.25
C PRO A 746 -68.73 -4.40 6.18
N GLU A 747 -68.30 -4.40 7.43
CA GLU A 747 -68.70 -3.45 8.47
C GLU A 747 -68.20 -2.04 8.13
N LEU A 748 -66.87 -1.95 7.72
CA LEU A 748 -66.27 -0.70 7.27
C LEU A 748 -66.95 -0.10 6.03
N ALA A 749 -67.37 -0.93 5.10
CA ALA A 749 -68.10 -0.45 3.93
C ALA A 749 -69.52 0.06 4.30
N GLN A 750 -70.13 -0.54 5.29
CA GLN A 750 -71.45 -0.08 5.80
C GLN A 750 -71.34 1.19 6.64
N SER A 751 -70.21 1.48 7.29
CA SER A 751 -70.01 2.69 8.11
C SER A 751 -69.74 3.95 7.24
N ALA A 752 -69.69 3.80 5.89
CA ALA A 752 -69.41 4.90 4.98
C ALA A 752 -70.47 6.05 5.13
N LYS A 753 -69.93 7.24 5.37
CA LYS A 753 -70.76 8.47 5.50
C LYS A 753 -70.91 9.13 4.10
N GLN A 754 -72.05 9.76 3.85
CA GLN A 754 -72.23 10.54 2.62
C GLN A 754 -71.68 11.96 2.82
N ILE A 755 -70.63 12.34 2.09
CA ILE A 755 -69.97 13.64 2.23
C ILE A 755 -69.67 14.14 0.80
N GLY A 756 -70.16 15.37 0.47
CA GLY A 756 -69.87 15.97 -0.82
C GLY A 756 -70.33 15.13 -2.04
N GLY A 757 -71.39 14.32 -1.92
CA GLY A 757 -71.82 13.40 -2.96
C GLY A 757 -71.05 12.05 -3.06
N SER A 758 -70.08 11.87 -2.26
CA SER A 758 -69.25 10.65 -2.22
C SER A 758 -69.40 9.88 -0.90
N LYS A 759 -69.31 8.55 -0.95
CA LYS A 759 -69.23 7.71 0.24
C LYS A 759 -67.80 7.77 0.83
N VAL A 760 -67.62 8.15 2.08
CA VAL A 760 -66.34 8.35 2.72
C VAL A 760 -66.22 7.44 3.93
N VAL A 761 -65.18 6.60 3.96
CA VAL A 761 -64.81 5.79 5.11
C VAL A 761 -63.56 6.38 5.72
N LEU A 762 -63.56 6.76 6.97
CA LEU A 762 -62.46 7.29 7.78
C LEU A 762 -62.34 6.40 8.99
N GLU A 763 -61.33 5.54 9.00
CA GLU A 763 -61.19 4.53 10.05
C GLU A 763 -59.76 4.44 10.57
N ASN A 764 -59.67 4.31 11.91
CA ASN A 764 -58.43 3.97 12.59
C ASN A 764 -58.45 2.47 12.98
N ILE A 765 -57.62 1.69 12.34
CA ILE A 765 -57.56 0.24 12.59
C ILE A 765 -56.66 -0.13 13.74
N GLY A 766 -56.08 0.86 14.46
CA GLY A 766 -55.23 0.65 15.64
C GLY A 766 -53.81 0.30 15.25
N ALA A 767 -53.15 -0.52 16.06
CA ALA A 767 -51.76 -0.92 15.87
C ALA A 767 -51.62 -1.78 14.61
N VAL A 768 -50.59 -1.45 13.78
CA VAL A 768 -50.26 -2.17 12.55
C VAL A 768 -48.77 -2.44 12.47
N ASP A 769 -48.39 -3.58 11.85
CA ASP A 769 -46.99 -3.99 11.71
C ASP A 769 -46.26 -3.27 10.55
N SER A 770 -47.05 -2.87 9.50
CA SER A 770 -46.46 -2.23 8.34
C SER A 770 -47.47 -1.34 7.57
N ALA A 771 -46.96 -0.44 6.75
CA ALA A 771 -47.76 0.36 5.84
C ALA A 771 -48.50 -0.48 4.79
N ASP A 772 -47.99 -1.65 4.48
CA ASP A 772 -48.59 -2.54 3.47
C ASP A 772 -49.93 -3.13 3.97
N GLN A 773 -50.07 -3.40 5.27
CA GLN A 773 -51.34 -3.83 5.86
C GLN A 773 -52.42 -2.77 5.70
N VAL A 774 -52.11 -1.50 5.98
CA VAL A 774 -53.01 -0.39 5.82
C VAL A 774 -53.37 -0.16 4.36
N ARG A 775 -52.40 -0.29 3.46
CA ARG A 775 -52.57 -0.12 2.02
C ARG A 775 -53.47 -1.20 1.42
N GLU A 776 -53.26 -2.45 1.80
CA GLU A 776 -54.04 -3.58 1.32
C GLU A 776 -55.51 -3.44 1.76
N LEU A 777 -55.74 -3.06 3.01
CA LEU A 777 -57.10 -2.82 3.53
C LEU A 777 -57.79 -1.66 2.83
N ALA A 778 -57.11 -0.50 2.69
CA ALA A 778 -57.65 0.66 1.98
C ALA A 778 -57.97 0.33 0.52
N SER A 779 -57.11 -0.44 -0.18
CA SER A 779 -57.37 -0.90 -1.55
C SER A 779 -58.57 -1.87 -1.61
N ALA A 780 -58.61 -2.86 -0.73
CA ALA A 780 -59.74 -3.80 -0.68
C ALA A 780 -61.06 -3.10 -0.36
N LEU A 781 -61.07 -2.07 0.50
CA LEU A 781 -62.23 -1.28 0.83
C LEU A 781 -62.67 -0.41 -0.38
N ARG A 782 -61.74 0.22 -1.08
CA ARG A 782 -62.00 0.94 -2.34
C ARG A 782 -62.67 0.03 -3.38
N ASP A 783 -62.12 -1.15 -3.58
CA ASP A 783 -62.61 -2.11 -4.58
C ASP A 783 -64.03 -2.60 -4.23
N LYS A 784 -64.30 -2.75 -2.92
CA LYS A 784 -65.67 -3.09 -2.45
C LYS A 784 -66.70 -1.96 -2.66
N LEU A 785 -66.26 -0.72 -2.72
CA LEU A 785 -67.06 0.49 -2.94
C LEU A 785 -67.02 0.98 -4.41
N GLU A 786 -66.46 0.22 -5.34
CA GLU A 786 -66.16 0.66 -6.72
C GLU A 786 -67.40 1.09 -7.51
N SER A 787 -68.57 0.56 -7.20
CA SER A 787 -69.86 0.96 -7.81
C SER A 787 -70.30 2.40 -7.49
N ASP A 788 -69.72 3.03 -6.46
CA ASP A 788 -70.00 4.34 -5.96
C ASP A 788 -68.87 5.33 -6.13
N SER A 789 -69.16 6.63 -6.06
CA SER A 789 -68.10 7.61 -5.79
C SER A 789 -67.68 7.46 -4.34
N ALA A 790 -66.47 6.94 -4.08
CA ALA A 790 -66.07 6.62 -2.73
C ALA A 790 -64.57 6.91 -2.43
N VAL A 791 -64.29 7.24 -1.16
CA VAL A 791 -63.00 7.49 -0.56
C VAL A 791 -62.80 6.59 0.64
N ALA A 792 -61.77 5.80 0.65
CA ALA A 792 -61.35 4.99 1.77
C ALA A 792 -60.05 5.59 2.38
N ALA A 793 -60.14 6.22 3.53
CA ALA A 793 -59.00 6.75 4.27
C ALA A 793 -58.80 5.92 5.55
N ILE A 794 -57.81 5.08 5.54
CA ILE A 794 -57.47 4.14 6.62
C ILE A 794 -56.19 4.62 7.30
N ALA A 795 -56.24 4.74 8.62
CA ALA A 795 -55.09 5.04 9.46
C ALA A 795 -54.71 3.83 10.32
N GLY A 796 -53.41 3.58 10.45
CA GLY A 796 -52.83 2.60 11.37
C GLY A 796 -51.72 3.24 12.18
N ILE A 797 -51.46 2.71 13.38
CA ILE A 797 -50.41 3.20 14.28
C ILE A 797 -49.27 2.18 14.24
N SER A 798 -48.10 2.61 13.79
CA SER A 798 -46.86 1.79 13.81
C SER A 798 -45.78 2.47 14.66
N GLY A 799 -45.54 1.87 15.83
CA GLY A 799 -44.72 2.53 16.87
C GLY A 799 -45.39 3.83 17.34
N ASP A 800 -44.66 4.94 17.28
CA ASP A 800 -45.14 6.29 17.67
C ASP A 800 -45.63 7.14 16.51
N LYS A 801 -45.92 6.54 15.33
CA LYS A 801 -46.32 7.27 14.14
C LYS A 801 -47.62 6.74 13.54
N ILE A 802 -48.36 7.64 12.93
CA ILE A 802 -49.53 7.29 12.11
C ILE A 802 -49.10 7.03 10.69
N ILE A 803 -49.55 5.93 10.15
CA ILE A 803 -49.56 5.63 8.72
C ILE A 803 -50.98 5.85 8.22
N LEU A 804 -51.14 6.78 7.30
CA LEU A 804 -52.42 7.09 6.66
C LEU A 804 -52.38 6.72 5.18
N ILE A 805 -53.32 5.92 4.74
CA ILE A 805 -53.50 5.59 3.33
C ILE A 805 -54.89 5.99 2.88
N VAL A 806 -54.96 6.73 1.80
CA VAL A 806 -56.23 7.14 1.15
C VAL A 806 -56.28 6.49 -0.23
N ALA A 807 -57.38 5.81 -0.50
CA ALA A 807 -57.69 5.23 -1.80
C ALA A 807 -59.03 5.74 -2.32
N THR A 808 -59.11 6.12 -3.61
CA THR A 808 -60.30 6.68 -4.27
C THR A 808 -60.76 5.78 -5.39
N THR A 809 -62.10 5.58 -5.53
CA THR A 809 -62.70 4.90 -6.68
C THR A 809 -62.60 5.75 -7.96
N LYS A 810 -62.79 5.09 -9.09
CA LYS A 810 -62.76 5.78 -10.39
C LYS A 810 -63.78 6.94 -10.47
N LYS A 811 -64.99 6.71 -9.97
CA LYS A 811 -66.07 7.75 -9.96
C LYS A 811 -65.73 8.93 -9.01
N ALA A 812 -65.02 8.70 -7.93
CA ALA A 812 -64.54 9.78 -7.06
C ALA A 812 -63.50 10.66 -7.77
N ARG A 813 -62.59 10.04 -8.50
CA ARG A 813 -61.58 10.77 -9.29
C ARG A 813 -62.22 11.56 -10.45
N GLU A 814 -63.20 11.01 -11.12
CA GLU A 814 -64.03 11.73 -12.15
C GLU A 814 -64.78 12.91 -11.56
N ALA A 815 -65.11 12.87 -10.26
CA ALA A 815 -65.67 13.98 -9.49
C ALA A 815 -64.64 14.97 -8.96
N GLY A 816 -63.32 14.81 -9.32
CA GLY A 816 -62.24 15.72 -8.92
C GLY A 816 -61.58 15.39 -7.59
N ILE A 817 -61.87 14.25 -6.97
CA ILE A 817 -61.30 13.85 -5.67
C ILE A 817 -60.00 13.06 -5.88
N SER A 818 -58.85 13.61 -5.48
CA SER A 818 -57.52 12.99 -5.59
C SER A 818 -57.01 12.48 -4.25
N SER A 819 -56.63 11.20 -4.16
CA SER A 819 -55.99 10.61 -2.98
C SER A 819 -54.74 11.37 -2.56
N GLY A 820 -53.92 11.81 -3.54
CA GLY A 820 -52.69 12.57 -3.29
C GLY A 820 -52.95 13.89 -2.56
N ASN A 821 -54.01 14.62 -2.95
CA ASN A 821 -54.37 15.88 -2.31
C ASN A 821 -54.94 15.66 -0.90
N LEU A 822 -55.81 14.66 -0.74
CA LEU A 822 -56.36 14.30 0.58
C LEU A 822 -55.31 13.91 1.59
N VAL A 823 -54.33 13.09 1.16
CA VAL A 823 -53.22 12.68 2.01
C VAL A 823 -52.33 13.87 2.39
N LYS A 824 -52.03 14.80 1.48
CA LYS A 824 -51.23 15.99 1.80
C LYS A 824 -51.88 16.85 2.89
N VAL A 825 -53.16 17.12 2.77
CA VAL A 825 -53.90 17.94 3.74
C VAL A 825 -53.97 17.22 5.11
N ALA A 826 -54.29 15.94 5.11
CA ALA A 826 -54.37 15.15 6.33
C ALA A 826 -53.00 14.96 7.04
N SER A 827 -51.96 14.70 6.27
CA SER A 827 -50.60 14.51 6.86
C SER A 827 -50.04 15.81 7.44
N ALA A 828 -50.42 16.97 6.92
CA ALA A 828 -50.04 18.26 7.48
C ALA A 828 -50.59 18.42 8.91
N SER A 829 -51.84 17.97 9.16
CA SER A 829 -52.45 17.97 10.48
C SER A 829 -51.75 17.00 11.47
N LEU A 830 -51.09 15.97 10.95
CA LEU A 830 -50.32 14.96 11.73
C LEU A 830 -48.86 15.36 11.98
N GLY A 831 -48.46 16.55 11.58
CA GLY A 831 -47.07 17.02 11.72
C GLY A 831 -46.11 16.28 10.80
N GLY A 832 -46.58 15.69 9.71
CA GLY A 832 -45.79 14.93 8.74
C GLY A 832 -46.05 15.31 7.30
N GLY A 833 -45.71 14.41 6.40
CA GLY A 833 -45.89 14.58 4.97
C GLY A 833 -46.48 13.35 4.27
N GLY A 834 -46.91 13.53 3.05
CA GLY A 834 -47.44 12.43 2.27
C GLY A 834 -47.66 12.82 0.80
N GLY A 835 -47.93 11.82 -0.03
CA GLY A 835 -48.20 11.98 -1.45
C GLY A 835 -48.44 10.63 -2.12
N GLY A 836 -48.70 10.69 -3.40
CA GLY A 836 -48.97 9.49 -4.21
C GLY A 836 -49.76 9.85 -5.45
N LYS A 837 -50.34 8.81 -6.08
CA LYS A 837 -51.21 8.97 -7.25
C LYS A 837 -52.62 9.35 -6.84
N ASP A 838 -53.42 9.70 -7.82
CA ASP A 838 -54.84 10.08 -7.59
C ASP A 838 -55.71 8.92 -7.11
N ASP A 839 -55.30 7.67 -7.40
CA ASP A 839 -56.09 6.47 -7.03
C ASP A 839 -55.73 5.93 -5.64
N ILE A 840 -54.48 6.11 -5.22
CA ILE A 840 -54.02 5.74 -3.90
C ILE A 840 -52.79 6.57 -3.49
N ALA A 841 -52.75 7.05 -2.27
CA ALA A 841 -51.69 7.84 -1.71
C ALA A 841 -51.42 7.45 -0.26
N GLN A 842 -50.16 7.67 0.18
CA GLN A 842 -49.71 7.37 1.52
C GLN A 842 -49.07 8.58 2.17
N GLY A 843 -49.33 8.73 3.47
CA GLY A 843 -48.73 9.77 4.30
C GLY A 843 -48.81 9.39 5.77
N GLY A 844 -48.63 10.35 6.64
CA GLY A 844 -48.68 10.15 8.07
C GLY A 844 -47.88 11.19 8.84
N GLY A 845 -47.73 10.98 10.13
CA GLY A 845 -46.99 11.89 10.98
C GLY A 845 -46.86 11.39 12.42
N PRO A 846 -46.06 12.07 13.25
CA PRO A 846 -45.82 11.67 14.66
C PRO A 846 -46.91 12.07 15.61
N GLU A 847 -47.85 12.96 15.21
CA GLU A 847 -48.86 13.50 16.11
C GLU A 847 -50.12 12.60 16.18
N VAL A 848 -50.00 11.46 16.88
CA VAL A 848 -51.08 10.45 16.99
C VAL A 848 -52.40 11.04 17.55
N SER A 849 -52.33 12.00 18.49
CA SER A 849 -53.50 12.65 19.11
C SER A 849 -54.32 13.49 18.12
N LYS A 850 -53.74 13.88 17.00
CA LYS A 850 -54.36 14.71 15.96
C LYS A 850 -55.00 13.92 14.81
N LEU A 851 -55.20 12.63 14.95
CA LEU A 851 -55.80 11.80 13.92
C LEU A 851 -57.24 12.25 13.56
N ALA A 852 -58.01 12.69 14.58
CA ALA A 852 -59.36 13.23 14.36
C ALA A 852 -59.31 14.51 13.51
N ASP A 853 -58.33 15.38 13.72
CA ASP A 853 -58.15 16.60 12.94
C ASP A 853 -57.78 16.27 11.48
N ALA A 854 -56.91 15.25 11.29
CA ALA A 854 -56.54 14.76 9.95
C ALA A 854 -57.76 14.20 9.19
N PHE A 855 -58.62 13.45 9.84
CA PHE A 855 -59.86 12.97 9.24
C PHE A 855 -60.85 14.11 8.95
N ALA A 856 -60.98 15.09 9.84
CA ALA A 856 -61.81 16.28 9.58
C ALA A 856 -61.29 17.10 8.39
N ALA A 857 -59.94 17.17 8.21
CA ALA A 857 -59.34 17.83 7.08
C ALA A 857 -59.68 17.13 5.74
N ILE A 858 -59.72 15.79 5.73
CA ILE A 858 -60.22 15.01 4.58
C ILE A 858 -61.68 15.31 4.30
N GLU A 859 -62.56 15.28 5.33
CA GLU A 859 -64.00 15.58 5.16
C GLU A 859 -64.24 16.98 4.59
N ASN A 860 -63.53 17.99 5.11
CA ASN A 860 -63.67 19.36 4.64
C ASN A 860 -63.16 19.53 3.19
N SER A 861 -62.09 18.79 2.81
CA SER A 861 -61.55 18.82 1.44
C SER A 861 -62.47 18.16 0.42
N ILE A 862 -63.36 17.28 0.83
CA ILE A 862 -64.37 16.62 -0.02
C ILE A 862 -65.63 17.45 -0.13
N LYS A 863 -65.98 18.26 0.87
CA LYS A 863 -67.12 19.14 0.88
C LYS A 863 -67.01 20.37 -0.03
N ASN A 864 -65.80 20.86 -0.15
CA ASN A 864 -65.44 22.00 -1.02
C ASN A 864 -65.06 21.53 -2.44
#